data_c6b2c175dbf8900a18750f3d57d729e5
#
_entry.id   c6b2c175dbf8900a18750f3d57d729e5
#
_cell.length_a   1.000
_cell.length_b   1.000
_cell.length_c   1.000
_cell.angle_alpha   90.00
_cell.angle_beta   90.00
_cell.angle_gamma   90.00
#
_symmetry.space_group_name_H-M   'P 1'
#
loop_
_entity.id
_entity.type
_entity.pdbx_description
1 polymer ?
#
loop_
_entity_poly.entity_id
_entity_poly.type
_entity_poly.pdbx_seq_one_letter_code
_entity_poly.pdbx_strand_id
1 'polypeptide(L)'
;MAAQQNFDTSLFKYILRYSWKAQIFIVIVTLVSLPFYYASLDVPKQIINKVLDTKHRDYLQSPKFFGVGLDLFQGDKIWLLVFFCFIFFCFVLINGGFKLYINVLKGKLGERMLRRLRYQLYDTILRFPLPHFRKTSEGELINMITAEVEPVGGFIGDAFVTPLYQGGLLLTAIFFIFMQDWSMGLASVALYPIQGYLIPKLQRKVRALGRDRVREMRKVSERIGDTVNLAREIRAHQTGDYERADYADRMGRVFDIRFKIYNLKFFVKFLNNFLTQMTPLMFFSFGGYLVIQGQLSLGALVAALAAQKDLLSPWNELLNNYQIQQDSQQKYEQVVTAFNIDGTLPMEKPIDRVEPLKGEIAARDATVTDEGVTLLERVSFGMQLTERVAVVGAGSSGKDVLAQMVAGLVRPSSGSLRIGGRDINELPPAVLGRRIAYVAADSGLMTGTVGDNLHYVLKHRPVKPADYDPGEAALRRSALAEAAIAGNATDDIRAGWIDYDVLGVKDEAGLKQATLTTLRMADTLDDVYQLGLRVTIDVKRQPELVARLMKARAAMRARLADAANATLVEPFDPAAFIMNASLAENMFFATAAAVAFDPDKLGENAYVLAVLQKTGLEDEFMQIGLGVLGNLLELAGDGGAGGALLADVSVVKLDELPDYKPLVDKAKRDGAKALDGEERAMILSVPFKLVPTRERHVEISDAFKARMLEARKAFAAGLPDKLKGSVEFFDPEKFNTQLTLRDNILFGKVALNQAQAAQHANAMMADVIAELELHDAIIEAGFGFQVGTRGSRLSAAQRQKLAVARATLKRPDLLVLAEATTALDSASDARVVDAVLKEFKDRGVLWAVQKASTARRFDRVIVMADGRVAEEGAFAELEKKEGSALSALLKAE
;
A
#
# COMPACT_ATOMS: atom_id res chain seq x y z
N MET A 1 -31.37 -5.64 18.59
CA MET A 1 -31.06 -4.28 18.06
C MET A 1 -31.00 -4.36 16.54
N ALA A 2 -31.76 -3.54 15.81
CA ALA A 2 -31.68 -3.53 14.37
C ALA A 2 -30.24 -3.14 13.95
N ALA A 3 -29.62 -3.95 13.09
CA ALA A 3 -28.30 -3.67 12.53
C ALA A 3 -28.31 -2.26 11.94
N GLN A 4 -27.49 -1.38 12.47
CA GLN A 4 -27.29 -0.05 11.91
C GLN A 4 -26.58 -0.24 10.54
N GLN A 5 -27.36 -0.22 9.45
CA GLN A 5 -26.79 -0.32 8.12
C GLN A 5 -25.82 0.86 7.91
N ASN A 6 -24.53 0.57 7.80
CA ASN A 6 -23.48 1.57 7.63
C ASN A 6 -23.56 2.25 6.26
N PHE A 7 -24.11 1.56 5.25
CA PHE A 7 -24.19 2.02 3.87
C PHE A 7 -25.62 1.88 3.33
N ASP A 8 -26.02 2.83 2.47
CA ASP A 8 -27.25 2.72 1.70
C ASP A 8 -27.09 1.56 0.69
N THR A 9 -28.11 0.72 0.58
CA THR A 9 -28.09 -0.44 -0.35
C THR A 9 -28.14 -0.02 -1.82
N SER A 10 -28.66 1.16 -2.14
CA SER A 10 -28.75 1.70 -3.49
C SER A 10 -27.72 2.78 -3.74
N LEU A 11 -26.94 2.65 -4.82
CA LEU A 11 -25.97 3.65 -5.26
C LEU A 11 -26.63 5.03 -5.49
N PHE A 12 -27.84 5.08 -6.07
CA PHE A 12 -28.53 6.34 -6.30
C PHE A 12 -28.94 7.04 -5.00
N LYS A 13 -29.37 6.30 -3.97
CA LYS A 13 -29.64 6.88 -2.65
C LYS A 13 -28.38 7.48 -2.05
N TYR A 14 -27.27 6.77 -2.17
CA TYR A 14 -25.96 7.25 -1.73
C TYR A 14 -25.55 8.56 -2.44
N ILE A 15 -25.69 8.62 -3.78
CA ILE A 15 -25.39 9.81 -4.56
C ILE A 15 -26.27 11.00 -4.12
N LEU A 16 -27.57 10.80 -4.05
CA LEU A 16 -28.51 11.86 -3.65
C LEU A 16 -28.26 12.34 -2.21
N ARG A 17 -27.98 11.42 -1.29
CA ARG A 17 -27.73 11.78 0.11
C ARG A 17 -26.54 12.71 0.28
N TYR A 18 -25.47 12.49 -0.46
CA TYR A 18 -24.19 13.19 -0.25
C TYR A 18 -23.83 14.22 -1.30
N SER A 19 -24.50 14.26 -2.47
CA SER A 19 -24.10 15.15 -3.57
C SER A 19 -25.23 15.90 -4.25
N TRP A 20 -26.49 15.85 -3.77
CA TRP A 20 -27.64 16.43 -4.44
C TRP A 20 -27.48 17.90 -4.84
N LYS A 21 -26.88 18.76 -3.97
CA LYS A 21 -26.67 20.19 -4.27
C LYS A 21 -25.74 20.38 -5.48
N ALA A 22 -24.65 19.61 -5.53
CA ALA A 22 -23.71 19.68 -6.64
C ALA A 22 -24.33 19.12 -7.93
N GLN A 23 -25.11 18.03 -7.83
CA GLN A 23 -25.83 17.45 -8.97
C GLN A 23 -26.83 18.47 -9.56
N ILE A 24 -27.64 19.13 -8.74
CA ILE A 24 -28.57 20.15 -9.20
C ILE A 24 -27.85 21.29 -9.89
N PHE A 25 -26.74 21.78 -9.32
CA PHE A 25 -25.97 22.86 -9.93
C PHE A 25 -25.48 22.47 -11.34
N ILE A 26 -24.92 21.27 -11.50
CA ILE A 26 -24.44 20.82 -12.81
C ILE A 26 -25.61 20.61 -13.78
N VAL A 27 -26.74 20.11 -13.32
CA VAL A 27 -27.98 20.00 -14.10
C VAL A 27 -28.42 21.36 -14.64
N ILE A 28 -28.43 22.40 -13.81
CA ILE A 28 -28.79 23.76 -14.23
C ILE A 28 -27.84 24.27 -15.32
N VAL A 29 -26.51 24.13 -15.10
CA VAL A 29 -25.51 24.51 -16.10
C VAL A 29 -25.72 23.76 -17.43
N THR A 30 -26.07 22.48 -17.36
CA THR A 30 -26.35 21.63 -18.50
C THR A 30 -27.58 22.16 -19.26
N LEU A 31 -28.67 22.45 -18.55
CA LEU A 31 -29.91 22.99 -19.18
C LEU A 31 -29.63 24.34 -19.85
N VAL A 32 -28.82 25.20 -19.24
CA VAL A 32 -28.45 26.51 -19.84
C VAL A 32 -27.61 26.32 -21.12
N SER A 33 -26.85 25.23 -21.27
CA SER A 33 -26.07 24.98 -22.49
C SER A 33 -26.88 24.57 -23.71
N LEU A 34 -28.08 23.97 -23.53
CA LEU A 34 -28.90 23.42 -24.62
C LEU A 34 -29.39 24.46 -25.64
N PRO A 35 -29.86 25.65 -25.27
CA PRO A 35 -30.27 26.70 -26.23
C PRO A 35 -29.12 27.11 -27.15
N PHE A 36 -27.89 27.21 -26.64
CA PHE A 36 -26.71 27.55 -27.45
C PHE A 36 -26.38 26.44 -28.44
N TYR A 37 -26.58 25.19 -28.06
CA TYR A 37 -26.42 24.05 -28.97
C TYR A 37 -27.49 24.09 -30.08
N TYR A 38 -28.76 24.31 -29.77
CA TYR A 38 -29.82 24.47 -30.77
C TYR A 38 -29.47 25.58 -31.77
N ALA A 39 -29.07 26.74 -31.26
CA ALA A 39 -28.66 27.86 -32.09
C ALA A 39 -27.49 27.50 -33.02
N SER A 40 -26.53 26.74 -32.56
CA SER A 40 -25.41 26.29 -33.38
C SER A 40 -25.81 25.35 -34.53
N LEU A 41 -26.87 24.58 -34.38
CA LEU A 41 -27.45 23.75 -35.46
C LEU A 41 -28.20 24.57 -36.51
N ASP A 42 -28.78 25.71 -36.12
CA ASP A 42 -29.54 26.55 -37.05
C ASP A 42 -28.67 27.43 -37.95
N VAL A 43 -27.50 27.86 -37.50
CA VAL A 43 -26.60 28.76 -38.24
C VAL A 43 -26.20 28.19 -39.62
N PRO A 44 -25.75 26.92 -39.74
CA PRO A 44 -25.45 26.32 -41.06
C PRO A 44 -26.60 26.37 -42.06
N LYS A 45 -27.81 26.13 -41.58
CA LYS A 45 -29.06 26.30 -42.41
C LYS A 45 -29.24 27.72 -42.89
N GLN A 46 -29.01 28.71 -41.98
CA GLN A 46 -29.12 30.13 -42.36
C GLN A 46 -28.08 30.50 -43.39
N ILE A 47 -26.85 29.98 -43.29
CA ILE A 47 -25.78 30.17 -44.31
C ILE A 47 -26.22 29.61 -45.65
N ILE A 48 -26.71 28.39 -45.71
CA ILE A 48 -27.14 27.74 -46.94
C ILE A 48 -28.32 28.50 -47.60
N ASN A 49 -29.37 28.73 -46.83
CA ASN A 49 -30.62 29.27 -47.36
C ASN A 49 -30.57 30.79 -47.66
N LYS A 50 -29.79 31.55 -46.86
CA LYS A 50 -29.76 33.03 -47.01
C LYS A 50 -28.55 33.54 -47.81
N VAL A 51 -27.44 32.80 -47.82
CA VAL A 51 -26.20 33.25 -48.44
C VAL A 51 -25.91 32.49 -49.74
N LEU A 52 -26.01 31.13 -49.71
CA LEU A 52 -25.62 30.27 -50.82
C LEU A 52 -26.72 30.02 -51.86
N ASP A 53 -28.00 29.94 -51.43
CA ASP A 53 -29.10 29.70 -52.35
C ASP A 53 -29.44 30.95 -53.14
N THR A 54 -29.16 30.92 -54.45
CA THR A 54 -29.30 32.06 -55.34
C THR A 54 -30.74 32.27 -55.85
N LYS A 55 -31.66 31.34 -55.58
CA LYS A 55 -33.04 31.38 -56.05
C LYS A 55 -33.96 32.28 -55.26
N HIS A 56 -33.64 32.60 -54.00
CA HIS A 56 -34.47 33.48 -53.18
C HIS A 56 -33.92 34.90 -53.20
N ARG A 57 -34.68 35.84 -53.81
CA ARG A 57 -34.43 37.30 -53.81
C ARG A 57 -34.60 37.99 -52.44
N ASP A 58 -34.92 37.24 -51.40
CA ASP A 58 -35.22 37.75 -50.04
C ASP A 58 -33.98 38.32 -49.28
N TYR A 59 -32.79 38.24 -49.88
CA TYR A 59 -31.58 38.84 -49.30
C TYR A 59 -31.58 40.38 -49.41
N LEU A 60 -32.55 40.93 -50.15
CA LEU A 60 -32.80 42.39 -50.24
C LEU A 60 -33.64 42.90 -49.05
N GLN A 61 -34.28 41.99 -48.28
CA GLN A 61 -34.95 42.35 -47.01
C GLN A 61 -33.99 42.07 -45.86
N SER A 62 -33.97 42.97 -44.86
CA SER A 62 -33.09 42.87 -43.67
C SER A 62 -33.06 41.42 -43.16
N PRO A 63 -31.91 40.73 -43.24
CA PRO A 63 -31.80 39.37 -42.73
C PRO A 63 -32.07 39.41 -41.23
N LYS A 64 -33.09 38.68 -40.73
CA LYS A 64 -33.38 38.54 -39.29
C LYS A 64 -32.62 37.34 -38.72
N PHE A 65 -31.88 37.54 -37.63
CA PHE A 65 -31.25 36.49 -36.87
C PHE A 65 -31.86 36.51 -35.46
N PHE A 66 -32.62 35.48 -35.06
CA PHE A 66 -33.41 35.43 -33.85
C PHE A 66 -34.36 36.65 -33.67
N GLY A 67 -34.94 37.11 -34.75
CA GLY A 67 -35.89 38.24 -34.72
C GLY A 67 -35.28 39.63 -34.76
N VAL A 68 -33.97 39.76 -34.72
CA VAL A 68 -33.19 41.00 -34.83
C VAL A 68 -32.88 41.26 -36.29
N GLY A 69 -33.21 42.42 -36.82
CA GLY A 69 -32.89 42.84 -38.21
C GLY A 69 -31.37 43.13 -38.34
N LEU A 70 -30.75 42.63 -39.40
CA LEU A 70 -29.33 42.81 -39.71
C LEU A 70 -29.18 43.80 -40.90
N ASP A 71 -29.71 45.02 -40.75
CA ASP A 71 -29.81 46.02 -41.80
C ASP A 71 -28.42 46.48 -42.34
N LEU A 72 -27.33 46.29 -41.54
CA LEU A 72 -25.95 46.61 -41.88
C LEU A 72 -25.36 45.76 -43.06
N PHE A 73 -25.98 44.65 -43.41
CA PHE A 73 -25.47 43.68 -44.40
C PHE A 73 -26.30 43.64 -45.69
N GLN A 74 -27.11 44.65 -45.96
CA GLN A 74 -27.93 44.72 -47.19
C GLN A 74 -27.05 44.80 -48.43
N GLY A 75 -27.11 43.78 -49.33
CA GLY A 75 -26.47 43.75 -50.60
C GLY A 75 -25.10 43.07 -50.69
N ASP A 76 -24.41 42.81 -49.61
CA ASP A 76 -23.10 42.14 -49.65
C ASP A 76 -23.13 40.71 -49.04
N LYS A 77 -23.16 39.71 -49.94
CA LYS A 77 -23.19 38.28 -49.55
C LYS A 77 -21.94 37.79 -48.86
N ILE A 78 -20.79 38.35 -49.18
CA ILE A 78 -19.54 37.89 -48.58
C ILE A 78 -19.46 38.34 -47.11
N TRP A 79 -19.79 39.59 -46.85
CA TRP A 79 -19.85 40.06 -45.44
C TRP A 79 -20.91 39.37 -44.63
N LEU A 80 -22.04 39.03 -45.20
CA LEU A 80 -23.10 38.25 -44.53
C LEU A 80 -22.60 36.80 -44.24
N LEU A 81 -21.85 36.19 -45.15
CA LEU A 81 -21.20 34.90 -44.95
C LEU A 81 -20.22 34.96 -43.79
N VAL A 82 -19.32 35.95 -43.79
CA VAL A 82 -18.30 36.15 -42.74
C VAL A 82 -19.00 36.33 -41.38
N PHE A 83 -20.05 37.13 -41.33
CA PHE A 83 -20.84 37.34 -40.10
C PHE A 83 -21.45 36.04 -39.56
N PHE A 84 -22.12 35.24 -40.41
CA PHE A 84 -22.68 33.96 -39.93
C PHE A 84 -21.59 32.95 -39.56
N CYS A 85 -20.46 32.93 -40.28
CA CYS A 85 -19.32 32.09 -39.89
C CYS A 85 -18.73 32.51 -38.55
N PHE A 86 -18.66 33.82 -38.29
CA PHE A 86 -18.21 34.33 -36.97
C PHE A 86 -19.19 33.95 -35.84
N ILE A 87 -20.48 34.10 -36.06
CA ILE A 87 -21.50 33.66 -35.08
C ILE A 87 -21.37 32.14 -34.82
N PHE A 88 -21.23 31.37 -35.92
CA PHE A 88 -21.04 29.91 -35.75
C PHE A 88 -19.79 29.59 -34.90
N PHE A 89 -18.68 30.27 -35.20
CA PHE A 89 -17.47 30.14 -34.39
C PHE A 89 -17.68 30.50 -32.91
N CYS A 90 -18.40 31.58 -32.61
CA CYS A 90 -18.76 31.95 -31.24
C CYS A 90 -19.60 30.86 -30.57
N PHE A 91 -20.58 30.28 -31.22
CA PHE A 91 -21.37 29.18 -30.65
C PHE A 91 -20.56 27.91 -30.44
N VAL A 92 -19.63 27.58 -31.33
CA VAL A 92 -18.70 26.46 -31.16
C VAL A 92 -17.83 26.68 -29.91
N LEU A 93 -17.30 27.89 -29.69
CA LEU A 93 -16.53 28.22 -28.49
C LEU A 93 -17.37 28.15 -27.22
N ILE A 94 -18.58 28.69 -27.24
CA ILE A 94 -19.50 28.66 -26.09
C ILE A 94 -19.86 27.22 -25.74
N ASN A 95 -20.25 26.40 -26.72
CA ASN A 95 -20.57 24.98 -26.51
C ASN A 95 -19.37 24.18 -26.01
N GLY A 96 -18.18 24.43 -26.59
CA GLY A 96 -16.92 23.84 -26.14
C GLY A 96 -16.60 24.21 -24.68
N GLY A 97 -16.80 25.49 -24.34
CA GLY A 97 -16.62 26.02 -22.99
C GLY A 97 -17.58 25.37 -21.97
N PHE A 98 -18.87 25.29 -22.30
CA PHE A 98 -19.84 24.58 -21.46
C PHE A 98 -19.48 23.10 -21.26
N LYS A 99 -19.11 22.41 -22.35
CA LYS A 99 -18.71 21.00 -22.30
C LYS A 99 -17.47 20.80 -21.40
N LEU A 100 -16.46 21.67 -21.54
CA LEU A 100 -15.27 21.66 -20.69
C LEU A 100 -15.67 21.87 -19.22
N TYR A 101 -16.44 22.91 -18.93
CA TYR A 101 -16.83 23.26 -17.57
C TYR A 101 -17.64 22.14 -16.90
N ILE A 102 -18.64 21.59 -17.60
CA ILE A 102 -19.46 20.47 -17.12
C ILE A 102 -18.57 19.24 -16.84
N ASN A 103 -17.62 18.90 -17.73
CA ASN A 103 -16.71 17.77 -17.56
C ASN A 103 -15.80 17.95 -16.34
N VAL A 104 -15.27 19.15 -16.10
CA VAL A 104 -14.47 19.47 -14.92
C VAL A 104 -15.28 19.34 -13.64
N LEU A 105 -16.51 19.89 -13.63
CA LEU A 105 -17.38 19.80 -12.46
C LEU A 105 -17.75 18.36 -12.11
N LYS A 106 -18.17 17.54 -13.10
CA LYS A 106 -18.50 16.13 -12.86
C LYS A 106 -17.30 15.30 -12.43
N GLY A 107 -16.11 15.56 -13.01
CA GLY A 107 -14.88 14.92 -12.59
C GLY A 107 -14.53 15.24 -11.12
N LYS A 108 -14.58 16.52 -10.75
CA LYS A 108 -14.35 16.95 -9.35
C LYS A 108 -15.36 16.31 -8.38
N LEU A 109 -16.61 16.23 -8.79
CA LEU A 109 -17.67 15.59 -7.98
C LEU A 109 -17.43 14.09 -7.83
N GLY A 110 -17.10 13.39 -8.91
CA GLY A 110 -16.78 11.95 -8.89
C GLY A 110 -15.64 11.63 -7.96
N GLU A 111 -14.51 12.34 -8.08
CA GLU A 111 -13.33 12.16 -7.22
C GLU A 111 -13.62 12.45 -5.75
N ARG A 112 -14.38 13.50 -5.47
CA ARG A 112 -14.78 13.85 -4.10
C ARG A 112 -15.65 12.76 -3.47
N MET A 113 -16.58 12.21 -4.21
CA MET A 113 -17.45 11.13 -3.74
C MET A 113 -16.72 9.79 -3.62
N LEU A 114 -15.76 9.50 -4.52
CA LEU A 114 -14.89 8.34 -4.43
C LEU A 114 -14.02 8.41 -3.17
N ARG A 115 -13.43 9.58 -2.91
CA ARG A 115 -12.66 9.84 -1.69
C ARG A 115 -13.50 9.60 -0.43
N ARG A 116 -14.78 10.05 -0.44
CA ARG A 116 -15.72 9.80 0.66
C ARG A 116 -15.97 8.31 0.85
N LEU A 117 -16.28 7.59 -0.23
CA LEU A 117 -16.61 6.17 -0.17
C LEU A 117 -15.41 5.35 0.36
N ARG A 118 -14.22 5.59 -0.18
CA ARG A 118 -13.00 4.94 0.29
C ARG A 118 -12.73 5.19 1.77
N TYR A 119 -12.92 6.42 2.21
CA TYR A 119 -12.75 6.78 3.62
C TYR A 119 -13.78 6.06 4.52
N GLN A 120 -15.05 6.02 4.13
CA GLN A 120 -16.09 5.31 4.87
C GLN A 120 -15.83 3.80 4.95
N LEU A 121 -15.36 3.19 3.86
CA LEU A 121 -14.95 1.79 3.86
C LEU A 121 -13.78 1.54 4.81
N TYR A 122 -12.74 2.38 4.74
CA TYR A 122 -11.60 2.28 5.65
C TYR A 122 -12.00 2.46 7.12
N ASP A 123 -12.84 3.45 7.43
CA ASP A 123 -13.39 3.66 8.78
C ASP A 123 -14.19 2.43 9.26
N THR A 124 -14.92 1.77 8.35
CA THR A 124 -15.67 0.55 8.69
C THR A 124 -14.75 -0.62 8.98
N ILE A 125 -13.61 -0.79 8.25
CA ILE A 125 -12.60 -1.81 8.57
C ILE A 125 -12.09 -1.65 10.00
N LEU A 126 -11.82 -0.42 10.45
CA LEU A 126 -11.35 -0.17 11.82
C LEU A 126 -12.38 -0.60 12.88
N ARG A 127 -13.63 -0.77 12.49
CA ARG A 127 -14.75 -1.16 13.38
C ARG A 127 -15.21 -2.60 13.20
N PHE A 128 -14.60 -3.38 12.32
CA PHE A 128 -14.92 -4.78 12.13
C PHE A 128 -14.62 -5.60 13.39
N PRO A 129 -15.48 -6.56 13.76
CA PRO A 129 -15.15 -7.52 14.80
C PRO A 129 -13.99 -8.42 14.36
N LEU A 130 -13.09 -8.76 15.29
CA LEU A 130 -11.89 -9.56 14.98
C LEU A 130 -12.17 -10.89 14.25
N PRO A 131 -13.21 -11.67 14.57
CA PRO A 131 -13.53 -12.90 13.86
C PRO A 131 -13.75 -12.69 12.35
N HIS A 132 -14.21 -11.49 11.93
CA HIS A 132 -14.44 -11.19 10.51
C HIS A 132 -13.14 -11.21 9.68
N PHE A 133 -12.01 -10.78 10.26
CA PHE A 133 -10.71 -10.80 9.57
C PHE A 133 -10.18 -12.22 9.30
N ARG A 134 -10.70 -13.24 9.98
CA ARG A 134 -10.38 -14.64 9.69
C ARG A 134 -11.14 -15.17 8.47
N LYS A 135 -12.31 -14.56 8.15
CA LYS A 135 -13.21 -14.99 7.05
C LYS A 135 -12.91 -14.30 5.73
N THR A 136 -12.36 -13.09 5.78
CA THR A 136 -12.13 -12.25 4.61
C THR A 136 -10.64 -12.06 4.41
N SER A 137 -10.15 -12.35 3.20
CA SER A 137 -8.73 -12.17 2.92
C SER A 137 -8.34 -10.69 2.87
N GLU A 138 -7.13 -10.36 3.32
CA GLU A 138 -6.58 -9.00 3.24
C GLU A 138 -6.60 -8.47 1.80
N GLY A 139 -6.21 -9.30 0.82
CA GLY A 139 -6.20 -8.95 -0.59
C GLY A 139 -7.57 -8.60 -1.13
N GLU A 140 -8.63 -9.27 -0.66
CA GLU A 140 -10.01 -8.97 -1.04
C GLU A 140 -10.44 -7.59 -0.54
N LEU A 141 -10.22 -7.27 0.74
CA LEU A 141 -10.55 -5.96 1.31
C LEU A 141 -9.77 -4.84 0.63
N ILE A 142 -8.48 -5.04 0.36
CA ILE A 142 -7.64 -4.07 -0.36
C ILE A 142 -8.19 -3.85 -1.78
N ASN A 143 -8.51 -4.92 -2.52
CA ASN A 143 -9.03 -4.84 -3.88
C ASN A 143 -10.38 -4.12 -3.91
N MET A 144 -11.28 -4.39 -2.97
CA MET A 144 -12.57 -3.72 -2.86
C MET A 144 -12.41 -2.19 -2.70
N ILE A 145 -11.53 -1.73 -1.82
CA ILE A 145 -11.32 -0.28 -1.56
C ILE A 145 -10.57 0.41 -2.69
N THR A 146 -9.60 -0.27 -3.31
CA THR A 146 -8.72 0.36 -4.30
C THR A 146 -9.23 0.24 -5.72
N ALA A 147 -9.61 -0.95 -6.17
CA ALA A 147 -9.94 -1.25 -7.56
C ALA A 147 -11.43 -1.36 -7.85
N GLU A 148 -12.22 -2.02 -6.96
CA GLU A 148 -13.63 -2.25 -7.25
C GLU A 148 -14.50 -0.98 -7.13
N VAL A 149 -14.16 -0.05 -6.22
CA VAL A 149 -14.90 1.22 -6.08
C VAL A 149 -14.48 2.29 -7.09
N GLU A 150 -13.36 2.14 -7.80
CA GLU A 150 -12.87 3.13 -8.77
C GLU A 150 -13.89 3.47 -9.86
N PRO A 151 -14.51 2.49 -10.57
CA PRO A 151 -15.53 2.76 -11.57
C PRO A 151 -16.81 3.39 -10.97
N VAL A 152 -17.12 3.11 -9.70
CA VAL A 152 -18.25 3.70 -9.00
C VAL A 152 -18.06 5.21 -8.85
N GLY A 153 -16.84 5.67 -8.52
CA GLY A 153 -16.49 7.08 -8.43
C GLY A 153 -16.72 7.82 -9.74
N GLY A 154 -16.23 7.27 -10.85
CA GLY A 154 -16.46 7.81 -12.20
C GLY A 154 -17.94 7.94 -12.52
N PHE A 155 -18.72 6.89 -12.27
CA PHE A 155 -20.17 6.90 -12.51
C PHE A 155 -20.91 7.93 -11.64
N ILE A 156 -20.52 8.16 -10.39
CA ILE A 156 -21.19 9.13 -9.51
C ILE A 156 -21.20 10.53 -10.12
N GLY A 157 -20.11 10.94 -10.76
CA GLY A 157 -20.05 12.21 -11.47
C GLY A 157 -20.97 12.27 -12.69
N ASP A 158 -21.16 11.14 -13.36
CA ASP A 158 -21.93 11.00 -14.60
C ASP A 158 -23.41 10.64 -14.39
N ALA A 159 -23.78 10.21 -13.19
CA ALA A 159 -25.05 9.56 -12.90
C ALA A 159 -26.30 10.32 -13.41
N PHE A 160 -26.34 11.63 -13.23
CA PHE A 160 -27.45 12.50 -13.66
C PHE A 160 -27.06 13.41 -14.82
N VAL A 161 -25.81 13.83 -14.86
CA VAL A 161 -25.33 14.83 -15.82
C VAL A 161 -25.26 14.25 -17.23
N THR A 162 -24.65 13.06 -17.38
CA THR A 162 -24.49 12.46 -18.72
C THR A 162 -25.82 12.10 -19.37
N PRO A 163 -26.79 11.44 -18.67
CA PRO A 163 -28.12 11.22 -19.24
C PRO A 163 -28.84 12.53 -19.64
N LEU A 164 -28.76 13.57 -18.80
CA LEU A 164 -29.41 14.84 -19.10
C LEU A 164 -28.73 15.60 -20.24
N TYR A 165 -27.39 15.67 -20.23
CA TYR A 165 -26.61 16.37 -21.26
C TYR A 165 -26.77 15.67 -22.62
N GLN A 166 -26.48 14.38 -22.68
CA GLN A 166 -26.57 13.60 -23.90
C GLN A 166 -28.00 13.41 -24.35
N GLY A 167 -28.96 13.20 -23.42
CA GLY A 167 -30.37 13.17 -23.69
C GLY A 167 -30.89 14.51 -24.19
N GLY A 168 -30.41 15.61 -23.59
CA GLY A 168 -30.75 16.97 -24.04
C GLY A 168 -30.24 17.27 -25.46
N LEU A 169 -28.98 16.91 -25.77
CA LEU A 169 -28.42 17.04 -27.11
C LEU A 169 -29.22 16.20 -28.12
N LEU A 170 -29.54 14.94 -27.78
CA LEU A 170 -30.33 14.03 -28.61
C LEU A 170 -31.70 14.60 -28.89
N LEU A 171 -32.43 15.01 -27.84
CA LEU A 171 -33.76 15.59 -27.98
C LEU A 171 -33.74 16.89 -28.74
N THR A 172 -32.75 17.75 -28.52
CA THR A 172 -32.60 19.03 -29.26
C THR A 172 -32.35 18.78 -30.74
N ALA A 173 -31.52 17.83 -31.12
CA ALA A 173 -31.25 17.48 -32.51
C ALA A 173 -32.47 16.82 -33.18
N ILE A 174 -33.17 15.91 -32.46
CA ILE A 174 -34.43 15.32 -32.94
C ILE A 174 -35.48 16.42 -33.15
N PHE A 175 -35.66 17.31 -32.18
CA PHE A 175 -36.60 18.44 -32.29
C PHE A 175 -36.24 19.32 -33.49
N PHE A 176 -34.96 19.62 -33.68
CA PHE A 176 -34.49 20.39 -34.83
C PHE A 176 -34.87 19.71 -36.16
N ILE A 177 -34.73 18.37 -36.30
CA ILE A 177 -35.08 17.63 -37.51
C ILE A 177 -36.60 17.67 -37.72
N PHE A 178 -37.41 17.48 -36.67
CA PHE A 178 -38.89 17.60 -36.76
C PHE A 178 -39.34 18.99 -37.20
N MET A 179 -38.63 20.03 -36.79
CA MET A 179 -38.94 21.40 -37.22
C MET A 179 -38.54 21.68 -38.68
N GLN A 180 -37.70 20.83 -39.30
CA GLN A 180 -37.42 20.90 -40.73
C GLN A 180 -38.54 20.23 -41.55
N ASP A 181 -38.89 18.99 -41.20
CA ASP A 181 -39.97 18.20 -41.78
C ASP A 181 -40.34 17.06 -40.84
N TRP A 182 -41.66 16.87 -40.64
CA TRP A 182 -42.15 15.88 -39.66
C TRP A 182 -41.88 14.43 -40.10
N SER A 183 -41.87 14.13 -41.41
CA SER A 183 -41.62 12.80 -41.94
C SER A 183 -40.14 12.42 -41.81
N MET A 184 -39.23 13.38 -41.98
CA MET A 184 -37.81 13.24 -41.70
C MET A 184 -37.57 13.04 -40.21
N GLY A 185 -38.31 13.77 -39.36
CA GLY A 185 -38.28 13.57 -37.91
C GLY A 185 -38.65 12.16 -37.50
N LEU A 186 -39.74 11.61 -38.09
CA LEU A 186 -40.16 10.24 -37.82
C LEU A 186 -39.13 9.21 -38.30
N ALA A 187 -38.54 9.40 -39.50
CA ALA A 187 -37.48 8.55 -40.03
C ALA A 187 -36.23 8.54 -39.11
N SER A 188 -35.92 9.70 -38.50
CA SER A 188 -34.75 9.81 -37.56
C SER A 188 -34.92 8.96 -36.29
N VAL A 189 -36.16 8.77 -35.82
CA VAL A 189 -36.47 8.08 -34.55
C VAL A 189 -36.84 6.61 -34.76
N ALA A 190 -37.25 6.21 -36.01
CA ALA A 190 -37.84 4.90 -36.30
C ALA A 190 -37.03 3.68 -35.83
N LEU A 191 -35.69 3.75 -35.84
CA LEU A 191 -34.79 2.65 -35.45
C LEU A 191 -34.41 2.64 -33.97
N TYR A 192 -34.58 3.74 -33.23
CA TYR A 192 -34.19 3.80 -31.83
C TYR A 192 -34.97 2.85 -30.91
N PRO A 193 -36.29 2.63 -31.08
CA PRO A 193 -37.02 1.64 -30.29
C PRO A 193 -36.45 0.22 -30.46
N ILE A 194 -36.07 -0.15 -31.69
CA ILE A 194 -35.47 -1.46 -31.99
C ILE A 194 -34.11 -1.59 -31.29
N GLN A 195 -33.27 -0.56 -31.39
CA GLN A 195 -31.98 -0.51 -30.70
C GLN A 195 -32.18 -0.55 -29.18
N GLY A 196 -33.11 0.23 -28.64
CA GLY A 196 -33.41 0.32 -27.22
C GLY A 196 -33.92 -0.99 -26.60
N TYR A 197 -34.56 -1.85 -27.38
CA TYR A 197 -34.98 -3.17 -26.94
C TYR A 197 -33.91 -4.25 -27.12
N LEU A 198 -33.31 -4.32 -28.30
CA LEU A 198 -32.46 -5.45 -28.70
C LEU A 198 -31.08 -5.37 -28.03
N ILE A 199 -30.47 -4.18 -27.94
CA ILE A 199 -29.14 -4.00 -27.39
C ILE A 199 -29.12 -4.32 -25.88
N PRO A 200 -30.01 -3.81 -25.01
CA PRO A 200 -30.04 -4.19 -23.61
C PRO A 200 -30.29 -5.68 -23.37
N LYS A 201 -31.11 -6.35 -24.22
CA LYS A 201 -31.36 -7.79 -24.12
C LYS A 201 -30.12 -8.60 -24.37
N LEU A 202 -29.31 -8.26 -25.38
CA LEU A 202 -28.03 -8.92 -25.66
C LEU A 202 -26.99 -8.62 -24.57
N GLN A 203 -26.96 -7.39 -24.07
CA GLN A 203 -26.05 -6.98 -22.99
C GLN A 203 -26.35 -7.71 -21.67
N ARG A 204 -27.58 -8.15 -21.39
CA ARG A 204 -27.84 -8.98 -20.20
C ARG A 204 -27.07 -10.29 -20.25
N LYS A 205 -26.90 -10.92 -21.44
CA LYS A 205 -26.07 -12.12 -21.60
C LYS A 205 -24.57 -11.83 -21.38
N VAL A 206 -24.07 -10.70 -21.91
CA VAL A 206 -22.69 -10.26 -21.69
C VAL A 206 -22.43 -10.05 -20.21
N ARG A 207 -23.36 -9.45 -19.46
CA ARG A 207 -23.25 -9.24 -18.02
C ARG A 207 -23.22 -10.54 -17.22
N ALA A 208 -24.06 -11.52 -17.59
CA ALA A 208 -24.04 -12.82 -16.94
C ALA A 208 -22.67 -13.50 -17.06
N LEU A 209 -22.11 -13.54 -18.27
CA LEU A 209 -20.75 -14.03 -18.51
C LEU A 209 -19.68 -13.18 -17.80
N GLY A 210 -19.89 -11.89 -17.69
CA GLY A 210 -19.02 -10.97 -16.94
C GLY A 210 -18.92 -11.35 -15.45
N ARG A 211 -20.03 -11.72 -14.82
CA ARG A 211 -20.05 -12.22 -13.43
C ARG A 211 -19.30 -13.54 -13.27
N ASP A 212 -19.51 -14.46 -14.21
CA ASP A 212 -18.80 -15.75 -14.20
C ASP A 212 -17.27 -15.53 -14.33
N ARG A 213 -16.85 -14.60 -15.21
CA ARG A 213 -15.44 -14.20 -15.34
C ARG A 213 -14.85 -13.68 -14.03
N VAL A 214 -15.58 -12.77 -13.34
CA VAL A 214 -15.12 -12.20 -12.06
C VAL A 214 -14.98 -13.29 -11.01
N ARG A 215 -15.93 -14.25 -10.96
CA ARG A 215 -15.87 -15.38 -10.04
C ARG A 215 -14.65 -16.26 -10.29
N GLU A 216 -14.36 -16.60 -11.55
CA GLU A 216 -13.18 -17.39 -11.88
C GLU A 216 -11.87 -16.61 -11.61
N MET A 217 -11.82 -15.31 -11.91
CA MET A 217 -10.66 -14.46 -11.58
C MET A 217 -10.39 -14.36 -10.07
N ARG A 218 -11.42 -14.35 -9.22
CA ARG A 218 -11.22 -14.43 -7.76
C ARG A 218 -10.53 -15.72 -7.34
N LYS A 219 -10.93 -16.87 -7.89
CA LYS A 219 -10.27 -18.15 -7.65
C LYS A 219 -8.80 -18.16 -8.10
N VAL A 220 -8.51 -17.48 -9.21
CA VAL A 220 -7.13 -17.30 -9.70
C VAL A 220 -6.32 -16.43 -8.73
N SER A 221 -6.89 -15.31 -8.28
CA SER A 221 -6.23 -14.40 -7.32
C SER A 221 -5.98 -15.07 -5.97
N GLU A 222 -6.94 -15.84 -5.47
CA GLU A 222 -6.81 -16.65 -4.26
C GLU A 222 -5.65 -17.66 -4.41
N ARG A 223 -5.58 -18.39 -5.54
CA ARG A 223 -4.50 -19.35 -5.78
C ARG A 223 -3.12 -18.69 -5.88
N ILE A 224 -3.03 -17.51 -6.50
CA ILE A 224 -1.79 -16.72 -6.51
C ILE A 224 -1.40 -16.33 -5.06
N GLY A 225 -2.36 -15.90 -4.26
CA GLY A 225 -2.13 -15.57 -2.84
C GLY A 225 -1.59 -16.78 -2.06
N ASP A 226 -2.21 -17.95 -2.23
CA ASP A 226 -1.75 -19.20 -1.61
C ASP A 226 -0.33 -19.55 -2.07
N THR A 227 -0.05 -19.46 -3.38
CA THR A 227 1.27 -19.76 -3.95
C THR A 227 2.36 -18.86 -3.37
N VAL A 228 2.07 -17.56 -3.19
CA VAL A 228 3.02 -16.60 -2.58
C VAL A 228 3.23 -16.91 -1.09
N ASN A 229 2.16 -17.18 -0.35
CA ASN A 229 2.23 -17.46 1.08
C ASN A 229 2.90 -18.79 1.39
N LEU A 230 2.66 -19.82 0.55
CA LEU A 230 3.17 -21.19 0.70
C LEU A 230 4.38 -21.47 -0.22
N ALA A 231 5.09 -20.43 -0.68
CA ALA A 231 6.21 -20.60 -1.60
C ALA A 231 7.33 -21.51 -1.03
N ARG A 232 7.52 -21.51 0.30
CA ARG A 232 8.47 -22.39 0.98
C ARG A 232 8.05 -23.86 0.88
N GLU A 233 6.78 -24.14 1.15
CA GLU A 233 6.19 -25.49 1.13
C GLU A 233 6.19 -26.06 -0.30
N ILE A 234 5.80 -25.23 -1.29
CA ILE A 234 5.83 -25.61 -2.71
C ILE A 234 7.25 -26.00 -3.14
N ARG A 235 8.26 -25.21 -2.72
CA ARG A 235 9.67 -25.51 -3.01
C ARG A 235 10.16 -26.74 -2.25
N ALA A 236 9.80 -26.88 -0.97
CA ALA A 236 10.20 -28.02 -0.14
C ALA A 236 9.65 -29.36 -0.67
N HIS A 237 8.45 -29.35 -1.25
CA HIS A 237 7.79 -30.52 -1.82
C HIS A 237 7.97 -30.68 -3.33
N GLN A 238 8.66 -29.75 -4.01
CA GLN A 238 8.87 -29.72 -5.47
C GLN A 238 7.58 -29.83 -6.31
N THR A 239 6.47 -29.26 -5.81
CA THR A 239 5.15 -29.33 -6.47
C THR A 239 4.91 -28.22 -7.50
N GLY A 240 5.94 -27.52 -7.95
CA GLY A 240 5.84 -26.38 -8.86
C GLY A 240 5.18 -26.69 -10.20
N ASP A 241 5.36 -27.93 -10.72
CA ASP A 241 4.71 -28.35 -11.98
C ASP A 241 3.20 -28.51 -11.83
N TYR A 242 2.75 -29.03 -10.68
CA TYR A 242 1.33 -29.12 -10.35
C TYR A 242 0.70 -27.75 -10.24
N GLU A 243 1.37 -26.81 -9.57
CA GLU A 243 0.90 -25.41 -9.43
C GLU A 243 0.77 -24.72 -10.80
N ARG A 244 1.74 -24.93 -11.69
CA ARG A 244 1.68 -24.41 -13.07
C ARG A 244 0.52 -25.01 -13.86
N ALA A 245 0.26 -26.29 -13.72
CA ALA A 245 -0.85 -26.97 -14.40
C ALA A 245 -2.21 -26.48 -13.90
N ASP A 246 -2.42 -26.36 -12.57
CA ASP A 246 -3.65 -25.85 -11.97
C ASP A 246 -3.90 -24.39 -12.40
N TYR A 247 -2.87 -23.55 -12.37
CA TYR A 247 -2.97 -22.17 -12.82
C TYR A 247 -3.34 -22.06 -14.30
N ALA A 248 -2.70 -22.86 -15.17
CA ALA A 248 -2.97 -22.89 -16.61
C ALA A 248 -4.42 -23.31 -16.90
N ASP A 249 -4.95 -24.32 -16.21
CA ASP A 249 -6.33 -24.78 -16.34
C ASP A 249 -7.33 -23.68 -15.93
N ARG A 250 -7.09 -23.00 -14.82
CA ARG A 250 -7.92 -21.86 -14.37
C ARG A 250 -7.90 -20.72 -15.37
N MET A 251 -6.73 -20.39 -15.92
CA MET A 251 -6.59 -19.38 -16.96
C MET A 251 -7.30 -19.77 -18.25
N GLY A 252 -7.30 -21.06 -18.61
CA GLY A 252 -8.09 -21.61 -19.73
C GLY A 252 -9.59 -21.34 -19.56
N ARG A 253 -10.14 -21.61 -18.38
CA ARG A 253 -11.55 -21.30 -18.09
C ARG A 253 -11.88 -19.80 -18.21
N VAL A 254 -11.00 -18.94 -17.72
CA VAL A 254 -11.15 -17.47 -17.87
C VAL A 254 -11.10 -17.08 -19.34
N PHE A 255 -10.21 -17.67 -20.13
CA PHE A 255 -10.10 -17.42 -21.57
C PHE A 255 -11.41 -17.78 -22.30
N ASP A 256 -11.98 -18.95 -22.06
CA ASP A 256 -13.22 -19.41 -22.70
C ASP A 256 -14.41 -18.46 -22.43
N ILE A 257 -14.54 -18.03 -21.16
CA ILE A 257 -15.58 -17.08 -20.79
C ILE A 257 -15.34 -15.73 -21.49
N ARG A 258 -14.09 -15.25 -21.51
CA ARG A 258 -13.72 -13.99 -22.13
C ARG A 258 -13.92 -14.00 -23.64
N PHE A 259 -13.64 -15.12 -24.29
CA PHE A 259 -13.88 -15.29 -25.73
C PHE A 259 -15.38 -15.23 -26.06
N LYS A 260 -16.25 -15.89 -25.26
CA LYS A 260 -17.71 -15.78 -25.39
C LYS A 260 -18.18 -14.34 -25.22
N ILE A 261 -17.61 -13.60 -24.27
CA ILE A 261 -17.91 -12.17 -24.06
C ILE A 261 -17.52 -11.36 -25.31
N TYR A 262 -16.35 -11.58 -25.89
CA TYR A 262 -15.90 -10.86 -27.09
C TYR A 262 -16.84 -11.09 -28.28
N ASN A 263 -17.20 -12.34 -28.55
CA ASN A 263 -18.12 -12.67 -29.64
C ASN A 263 -19.46 -11.92 -29.50
N LEU A 264 -20.05 -11.92 -28.32
CA LEU A 264 -21.28 -11.18 -28.06
C LEU A 264 -21.11 -9.66 -28.14
N LYS A 265 -20.01 -9.11 -27.61
CA LYS A 265 -19.73 -7.67 -27.67
C LYS A 265 -19.56 -7.19 -29.10
N PHE A 266 -18.80 -7.92 -29.91
CA PHE A 266 -18.58 -7.55 -31.30
C PHE A 266 -19.84 -7.72 -32.13
N PHE A 267 -20.65 -8.72 -31.84
CA PHE A 267 -21.98 -8.84 -32.48
C PHE A 267 -22.89 -7.67 -32.14
N VAL A 268 -22.94 -7.24 -30.87
CA VAL A 268 -23.71 -6.06 -30.47
C VAL A 268 -23.17 -4.80 -31.16
N LYS A 269 -21.85 -4.64 -31.26
CA LYS A 269 -21.22 -3.51 -31.97
C LYS A 269 -21.56 -3.51 -33.45
N PHE A 270 -21.48 -4.67 -34.10
CA PHE A 270 -21.88 -4.80 -35.50
C PHE A 270 -23.35 -4.40 -35.72
N LEU A 271 -24.26 -4.93 -34.90
CA LEU A 271 -25.69 -4.65 -34.98
C LEU A 271 -26.00 -3.17 -34.76
N ASN A 272 -25.34 -2.55 -33.76
CA ASN A 272 -25.50 -1.13 -33.51
C ASN A 272 -25.04 -0.28 -34.71
N ASN A 273 -23.87 -0.58 -35.26
CA ASN A 273 -23.34 0.14 -36.42
C ASN A 273 -24.23 -0.06 -37.66
N PHE A 274 -24.70 -1.29 -37.89
CA PHE A 274 -25.59 -1.60 -39.00
C PHE A 274 -26.91 -0.78 -38.93
N LEU A 275 -27.59 -0.84 -37.79
CA LEU A 275 -28.83 -0.08 -37.57
C LEU A 275 -28.63 1.44 -37.71
N THR A 276 -27.48 1.91 -37.23
CA THR A 276 -27.04 3.30 -37.31
C THR A 276 -26.92 3.76 -38.79
N GLN A 277 -26.29 2.93 -39.65
CA GLN A 277 -26.11 3.25 -41.07
C GLN A 277 -27.41 3.13 -41.90
N MET A 278 -28.43 2.46 -41.39
CA MET A 278 -29.74 2.41 -42.03
C MET A 278 -30.47 3.76 -42.00
N THR A 279 -30.21 4.61 -41.00
CA THR A 279 -30.84 5.94 -40.89
C THR A 279 -30.44 6.89 -42.03
N PRO A 280 -29.14 7.13 -42.36
CA PRO A 280 -28.77 7.88 -43.54
C PRO A 280 -29.32 7.34 -44.84
N LEU A 281 -29.41 6.00 -44.99
CA LEU A 281 -30.02 5.38 -46.15
C LEU A 281 -31.48 5.82 -46.30
N MET A 282 -32.27 5.82 -45.20
CA MET A 282 -33.67 6.29 -45.20
C MET A 282 -33.74 7.78 -45.55
N PHE A 283 -32.83 8.61 -45.05
CA PHE A 283 -32.79 10.04 -45.36
C PHE A 283 -32.50 10.30 -46.83
N PHE A 284 -31.52 9.64 -47.42
CA PHE A 284 -31.24 9.79 -48.85
C PHE A 284 -32.35 9.26 -49.72
N SER A 285 -32.93 8.12 -49.42
CA SER A 285 -34.01 7.49 -50.20
C SER A 285 -35.31 8.29 -50.10
N PHE A 286 -35.78 8.54 -48.90
CA PHE A 286 -37.05 9.19 -48.65
C PHE A 286 -36.98 10.73 -48.77
N GLY A 287 -35.99 11.33 -48.14
CA GLY A 287 -35.75 12.78 -48.19
C GLY A 287 -35.35 13.24 -49.57
N GLY A 288 -34.55 12.47 -50.31
CA GLY A 288 -34.23 12.71 -51.71
C GLY A 288 -35.46 12.67 -52.58
N TYR A 289 -36.38 11.73 -52.37
CA TYR A 289 -37.68 11.66 -53.06
C TYR A 289 -38.53 12.93 -52.81
N LEU A 290 -38.63 13.40 -51.53
CA LEU A 290 -39.35 14.63 -51.18
C LEU A 290 -38.73 15.91 -51.84
N VAL A 291 -37.42 15.96 -51.96
CA VAL A 291 -36.73 17.07 -52.67
C VAL A 291 -37.05 17.05 -54.17
N ILE A 292 -37.06 15.87 -54.81
CA ILE A 292 -37.43 15.73 -56.24
C ILE A 292 -38.88 16.14 -56.44
N GLN A 293 -39.78 15.86 -55.49
CA GLN A 293 -41.17 16.31 -55.54
C GLN A 293 -41.40 17.80 -55.22
N GLY A 294 -40.36 18.52 -54.80
CA GLY A 294 -40.48 19.95 -54.46
C GLY A 294 -41.08 20.20 -53.06
N GLN A 295 -41.29 19.16 -52.26
CA GLN A 295 -41.90 19.25 -50.93
C GLN A 295 -40.89 19.58 -49.83
N LEU A 296 -39.57 19.36 -50.08
CA LEU A 296 -38.49 19.63 -49.15
C LEU A 296 -37.39 20.47 -49.85
N SER A 297 -36.83 21.48 -49.18
CA SER A 297 -35.66 22.20 -49.73
C SER A 297 -34.36 21.39 -49.61
N LEU A 298 -33.44 21.55 -50.60
CA LEU A 298 -32.14 20.89 -50.52
C LEU A 298 -31.38 21.28 -49.25
N GLY A 299 -31.45 22.54 -48.81
CA GLY A 299 -30.86 23.03 -47.58
C GLY A 299 -31.43 22.34 -46.33
N ALA A 300 -32.75 22.08 -46.33
CA ALA A 300 -33.39 21.35 -45.23
C ALA A 300 -32.94 19.87 -45.14
N LEU A 301 -32.79 19.21 -46.30
CA LEU A 301 -32.29 17.83 -46.34
C LEU A 301 -30.82 17.76 -45.84
N VAL A 302 -29.97 18.69 -46.31
CA VAL A 302 -28.56 18.75 -45.87
C VAL A 302 -28.45 19.05 -44.36
N ALA A 303 -29.25 19.98 -43.84
CA ALA A 303 -29.30 20.34 -42.45
C ALA A 303 -29.83 19.15 -41.59
N ALA A 304 -30.84 18.43 -42.07
CA ALA A 304 -31.39 17.24 -41.39
C ALA A 304 -30.35 16.09 -41.38
N LEU A 305 -29.57 15.87 -42.47
CA LEU A 305 -28.49 14.90 -42.50
C LEU A 305 -27.34 15.27 -41.57
N ALA A 306 -26.99 16.55 -41.47
CA ALA A 306 -25.97 17.03 -40.52
C ALA A 306 -26.42 16.79 -39.07
N ALA A 307 -27.68 17.19 -38.72
CA ALA A 307 -28.24 16.95 -37.40
C ALA A 307 -28.37 15.45 -37.06
N GLN A 308 -28.71 14.61 -38.06
CA GLN A 308 -28.78 13.15 -37.90
C GLN A 308 -27.41 12.57 -37.54
N LYS A 309 -26.33 13.06 -38.17
CA LYS A 309 -24.95 12.65 -37.82
C LYS A 309 -24.63 12.98 -36.35
N ASP A 310 -25.08 14.11 -35.87
CA ASP A 310 -24.88 14.53 -34.47
C ASP A 310 -25.71 13.73 -33.46
N LEU A 311 -26.73 12.99 -33.85
CA LEU A 311 -27.52 12.10 -33.01
C LEU A 311 -26.71 10.85 -32.54
N LEU A 312 -25.73 10.41 -33.33
CA LEU A 312 -25.02 9.17 -33.08
C LEU A 312 -24.17 9.18 -31.80
N SER A 313 -23.46 10.27 -31.59
CA SER A 313 -22.58 10.40 -30.42
C SER A 313 -23.41 10.39 -29.11
N PRO A 314 -24.41 11.25 -28.93
CA PRO A 314 -25.27 11.25 -27.75
C PRO A 314 -25.97 9.89 -27.49
N TRP A 315 -26.49 9.22 -28.54
CA TRP A 315 -27.09 7.91 -28.40
C TRP A 315 -26.12 6.85 -27.88
N ASN A 316 -24.93 6.77 -28.48
CA ASN A 316 -23.89 5.83 -28.04
C ASN A 316 -23.43 6.11 -26.61
N GLU A 317 -23.31 7.38 -26.25
CA GLU A 317 -22.93 7.79 -24.88
C GLU A 317 -24.02 7.41 -23.86
N LEU A 318 -25.30 7.57 -24.20
CA LEU A 318 -26.42 7.13 -23.35
C LEU A 318 -26.42 5.60 -23.14
N LEU A 319 -26.17 4.83 -24.20
CA LEU A 319 -26.04 3.38 -24.10
C LEU A 319 -24.84 2.96 -23.27
N ASN A 320 -23.71 3.62 -23.46
CA ASN A 320 -22.50 3.38 -22.68
C ASN A 320 -22.71 3.74 -21.20
N ASN A 321 -23.32 4.90 -20.94
CA ASN A 321 -23.64 5.33 -19.57
C ASN A 321 -24.58 4.33 -18.87
N TYR A 322 -25.58 3.78 -19.58
CA TYR A 322 -26.44 2.73 -19.05
C TYR A 322 -25.64 1.46 -18.67
N GLN A 323 -24.63 1.09 -19.46
CA GLN A 323 -23.74 -0.04 -19.14
C GLN A 323 -22.90 0.24 -17.89
N ILE A 324 -22.28 1.42 -17.83
CA ILE A 324 -21.47 1.85 -16.69
C ILE A 324 -22.33 1.92 -15.42
N GLN A 325 -23.56 2.43 -15.51
CA GLN A 325 -24.52 2.44 -14.41
C GLN A 325 -24.77 1.05 -13.84
N GLN A 326 -25.03 0.07 -14.70
CA GLN A 326 -25.30 -1.30 -14.27
C GLN A 326 -24.07 -1.98 -13.64
N ASP A 327 -22.88 -1.75 -14.21
CA ASP A 327 -21.63 -2.27 -13.67
C ASP A 327 -21.30 -1.62 -12.31
N SER A 328 -21.43 -0.30 -12.22
CA SER A 328 -21.16 0.45 -10.99
C SER A 328 -22.15 0.11 -9.87
N GLN A 329 -23.44 -0.04 -10.19
CA GLN A 329 -24.44 -0.48 -9.22
C GLN A 329 -24.10 -1.87 -8.68
N GLN A 330 -23.74 -2.82 -9.55
CA GLN A 330 -23.39 -4.17 -9.13
C GLN A 330 -22.13 -4.21 -8.23
N LYS A 331 -21.10 -3.45 -8.60
CA LYS A 331 -19.88 -3.34 -7.79
C LYS A 331 -20.15 -2.69 -6.43
N TYR A 332 -20.94 -1.61 -6.43
CA TYR A 332 -21.33 -0.95 -5.20
C TYR A 332 -22.10 -1.90 -4.27
N GLU A 333 -23.08 -2.65 -4.80
CA GLU A 333 -23.85 -3.64 -4.02
C GLU A 333 -22.94 -4.74 -3.44
N GLN A 334 -21.98 -5.25 -4.22
CA GLN A 334 -21.00 -6.25 -3.75
C GLN A 334 -20.18 -5.71 -2.59
N VAL A 335 -19.62 -4.50 -2.73
CA VAL A 335 -18.82 -3.86 -1.69
C VAL A 335 -19.67 -3.60 -0.44
N VAL A 336 -20.87 -3.03 -0.61
CA VAL A 336 -21.77 -2.73 0.51
C VAL A 336 -22.18 -3.99 1.25
N THR A 337 -22.46 -5.09 0.55
CA THR A 337 -22.81 -6.37 1.16
C THR A 337 -21.66 -6.93 1.98
N ALA A 338 -20.43 -6.83 1.49
CA ALA A 338 -19.23 -7.29 2.20
C ALA A 338 -18.89 -6.43 3.43
N PHE A 339 -19.31 -5.15 3.44
CA PHE A 339 -19.01 -4.22 4.54
C PHE A 339 -20.18 -4.01 5.53
N ASN A 340 -21.41 -4.37 5.18
CA ASN A 340 -22.55 -4.35 6.11
C ASN A 340 -22.64 -5.68 6.85
N ILE A 341 -21.80 -5.85 7.86
CA ILE A 341 -21.73 -7.04 8.70
C ILE A 341 -22.31 -6.78 10.09
N ASP A 342 -22.90 -7.82 10.67
CA ASP A 342 -23.40 -7.78 12.04
C ASP A 342 -22.24 -7.71 13.04
N GLY A 343 -22.44 -7.00 14.14
CA GLY A 343 -21.43 -6.86 15.19
C GLY A 343 -20.37 -5.79 14.94
N THR A 344 -20.50 -4.99 13.88
CA THR A 344 -19.63 -3.82 13.65
C THR A 344 -19.69 -2.87 14.86
N LEU A 345 -18.52 -2.47 15.38
CA LEU A 345 -18.41 -1.57 16.51
C LEU A 345 -19.07 -0.21 16.19
N PRO A 346 -19.74 0.43 17.16
CA PRO A 346 -20.34 1.74 16.95
C PRO A 346 -19.27 2.80 16.66
N MET A 347 -19.67 3.86 15.94
CA MET A 347 -18.79 5.02 15.74
C MET A 347 -18.54 5.70 17.10
N GLU A 348 -17.27 5.86 17.45
CA GLU A 348 -16.89 6.48 18.71
C GLU A 348 -17.12 8.00 18.67
N LYS A 349 -17.61 8.52 19.78
CA LYS A 349 -17.53 9.95 20.04
C LYS A 349 -16.16 10.27 20.65
N PRO A 350 -15.50 11.35 20.26
CA PRO A 350 -14.24 11.74 20.87
C PRO A 350 -14.39 11.85 22.39
N ILE A 351 -13.57 11.10 23.14
CA ILE A 351 -13.50 11.19 24.60
C ILE A 351 -12.17 11.83 24.95
N ASP A 352 -12.22 13.00 25.56
CA ASP A 352 -11.03 13.77 25.90
C ASP A 352 -10.24 13.14 27.05
N ARG A 353 -10.91 12.73 28.09
CA ARG A 353 -10.28 12.15 29.27
C ARG A 353 -10.94 10.81 29.62
N VAL A 354 -10.13 9.78 29.80
CA VAL A 354 -10.58 8.44 30.19
C VAL A 354 -10.20 8.21 31.64
N GLU A 355 -11.21 7.93 32.48
CA GLU A 355 -10.97 7.60 33.86
C GLU A 355 -10.28 6.24 34.01
N PRO A 356 -9.44 6.07 35.08
CA PRO A 356 -8.87 4.77 35.40
C PRO A 356 -9.94 3.71 35.69
N LEU A 357 -9.70 2.49 35.23
CA LEU A 357 -10.51 1.34 35.62
C LEU A 357 -10.18 0.98 37.07
N LYS A 358 -11.22 0.61 37.85
CA LYS A 358 -11.08 0.23 39.24
C LYS A 358 -12.02 -0.93 39.55
N GLY A 359 -11.67 -1.72 40.57
CA GLY A 359 -12.51 -2.81 41.08
C GLY A 359 -12.14 -4.17 40.50
N GLU A 360 -13.11 -5.01 40.35
CA GLU A 360 -12.97 -6.40 39.96
C GLU A 360 -13.32 -6.61 38.48
N ILE A 361 -12.61 -7.52 37.82
CA ILE A 361 -13.01 -8.16 36.57
C ILE A 361 -13.73 -9.44 36.94
N ALA A 362 -15.00 -9.58 36.58
CA ALA A 362 -15.81 -10.75 36.88
C ALA A 362 -16.46 -11.31 35.61
N ALA A 363 -16.11 -12.54 35.26
CA ALA A 363 -16.81 -13.33 34.26
C ALA A 363 -17.81 -14.25 34.93
N ARG A 364 -19.05 -14.35 34.42
CA ARG A 364 -20.09 -15.25 34.90
C ARG A 364 -20.70 -16.01 33.73
N ASP A 365 -20.50 -17.32 33.71
CA ASP A 365 -20.98 -18.27 32.70
C ASP A 365 -20.68 -17.79 31.26
N ALA A 366 -19.54 -17.11 31.08
CA ALA A 366 -19.16 -16.52 29.82
C ALA A 366 -18.82 -17.61 28.80
N THR A 367 -19.53 -17.63 27.70
CA THR A 367 -19.31 -18.57 26.59
C THR A 367 -18.88 -17.77 25.33
N VAL A 368 -17.88 -18.25 24.65
CA VAL A 368 -17.43 -17.69 23.36
C VAL A 368 -17.56 -18.74 22.29
N THR A 369 -18.34 -18.45 21.25
CA THR A 369 -18.50 -19.30 20.07
C THR A 369 -18.01 -18.58 18.80
N ASP A 370 -17.31 -19.29 17.94
CA ASP A 370 -16.91 -18.81 16.62
C ASP A 370 -17.30 -19.88 15.58
N GLU A 371 -18.07 -19.51 14.57
CA GLU A 371 -18.57 -20.41 13.50
C GLU A 371 -19.26 -21.69 14.00
N GLY A 372 -19.94 -21.61 15.12
CA GLY A 372 -20.60 -22.78 15.74
C GLY A 372 -19.67 -23.66 16.59
N VAL A 373 -18.38 -23.35 16.64
CA VAL A 373 -17.41 -23.99 17.52
C VAL A 373 -17.37 -23.24 18.86
N THR A 374 -17.57 -23.93 19.98
CA THR A 374 -17.43 -23.35 21.31
C THR A 374 -15.95 -23.31 21.68
N LEU A 375 -15.39 -22.11 21.82
CA LEU A 375 -14.01 -21.87 22.21
C LEU A 375 -13.83 -21.71 23.71
N LEU A 376 -14.81 -21.07 24.36
CA LEU A 376 -14.93 -21.00 25.82
C LEU A 376 -16.34 -21.43 26.21
N GLU A 377 -16.45 -22.26 27.22
CA GLU A 377 -17.74 -22.78 27.70
C GLU A 377 -17.97 -22.47 29.18
N ARG A 378 -18.96 -21.60 29.46
CA ARG A 378 -19.43 -21.25 30.80
C ARG A 378 -18.30 -20.88 31.78
N VAL A 379 -17.34 -20.09 31.30
CA VAL A 379 -16.21 -19.65 32.10
C VAL A 379 -16.66 -18.65 33.14
N SER A 380 -16.33 -18.95 34.40
CA SER A 380 -16.61 -18.07 35.56
C SER A 380 -15.34 -17.89 36.38
N PHE A 381 -14.91 -16.65 36.56
CA PHE A 381 -13.79 -16.28 37.43
C PHE A 381 -13.90 -14.80 37.83
N GLY A 382 -13.18 -14.42 38.88
CA GLY A 382 -13.04 -13.03 39.32
C GLY A 382 -11.59 -12.69 39.54
N MET A 383 -11.14 -11.48 39.23
CA MET A 383 -9.80 -10.96 39.55
C MET A 383 -9.87 -9.47 39.90
N GLN A 384 -9.08 -9.03 40.86
CA GLN A 384 -8.93 -7.60 41.17
C GLN A 384 -8.01 -6.93 40.15
N LEU A 385 -8.29 -5.66 39.79
CA LEU A 385 -7.44 -4.88 38.90
C LEU A 385 -6.05 -4.51 39.47
N THR A 386 -5.72 -5.05 40.63
CA THR A 386 -4.42 -4.97 41.30
C THR A 386 -3.75 -6.34 41.44
N GLU A 387 -4.38 -7.39 40.93
CA GLU A 387 -3.93 -8.79 41.08
C GLU A 387 -3.15 -9.22 39.84
N ARG A 388 -2.13 -10.08 40.03
CA ARG A 388 -1.34 -10.66 38.94
C ARG A 388 -1.69 -12.13 38.79
N VAL A 389 -2.41 -12.46 37.73
CA VAL A 389 -2.99 -13.79 37.52
C VAL A 389 -2.31 -14.47 36.34
N ALA A 390 -1.80 -15.67 36.53
CA ALA A 390 -1.36 -16.54 35.46
C ALA A 390 -2.52 -17.42 34.97
N VAL A 391 -2.62 -17.58 33.64
CA VAL A 391 -3.51 -18.55 33.00
C VAL A 391 -2.66 -19.64 32.39
N VAL A 392 -2.87 -20.89 32.79
CA VAL A 392 -2.14 -22.07 32.31
C VAL A 392 -3.08 -23.07 31.68
N GLY A 393 -2.60 -23.91 30.78
CA GLY A 393 -3.37 -24.96 30.12
C GLY A 393 -2.67 -25.41 28.83
N ALA A 394 -3.11 -26.53 28.28
CA ALA A 394 -2.65 -27.03 27.00
C ALA A 394 -2.91 -26.01 25.85
N GLY A 395 -2.30 -26.18 24.71
CA GLY A 395 -2.45 -25.26 23.57
C GLY A 395 -3.91 -25.09 23.09
N SER A 396 -4.74 -26.11 23.20
CA SER A 396 -6.17 -26.10 22.89
C SER A 396 -7.10 -25.73 24.05
N SER A 397 -6.57 -25.34 25.21
CA SER A 397 -7.36 -25.09 26.42
C SER A 397 -8.27 -23.86 26.37
N GLY A 398 -8.13 -22.98 25.40
CA GLY A 398 -8.88 -21.71 25.29
C GLY A 398 -8.28 -20.54 26.10
N LYS A 399 -7.07 -20.68 26.67
CA LYS A 399 -6.39 -19.61 27.45
C LYS A 399 -6.18 -18.33 26.69
N ASP A 400 -5.88 -18.41 25.36
CA ASP A 400 -5.69 -17.26 24.50
C ASP A 400 -7.01 -16.53 24.21
N VAL A 401 -8.10 -17.30 24.04
CA VAL A 401 -9.44 -16.74 23.86
C VAL A 401 -9.93 -16.06 25.14
N LEU A 402 -9.61 -16.63 26.32
CA LEU A 402 -9.85 -15.98 27.61
C LEU A 402 -9.14 -14.63 27.71
N ALA A 403 -7.85 -14.59 27.34
CA ALA A 403 -7.09 -13.36 27.34
C ALA A 403 -7.69 -12.32 26.36
N GLN A 404 -8.08 -12.72 25.13
CA GLN A 404 -8.77 -11.86 24.17
C GLN A 404 -10.12 -11.35 24.71
N MET A 405 -10.89 -12.18 25.38
CA MET A 405 -12.17 -11.81 25.98
C MET A 405 -11.97 -10.76 27.08
N VAL A 406 -11.01 -10.97 27.98
CA VAL A 406 -10.68 -10.01 29.04
C VAL A 406 -10.16 -8.69 28.51
N ALA A 407 -9.40 -8.73 27.41
CA ALA A 407 -8.95 -7.53 26.71
C ALA A 407 -10.06 -6.79 25.94
N GLY A 408 -11.29 -7.35 25.88
CA GLY A 408 -12.41 -6.76 25.12
C GLY A 408 -12.31 -6.91 23.63
N LEU A 409 -11.41 -7.75 23.13
CA LEU A 409 -11.20 -8.01 21.69
C LEU A 409 -12.21 -9.02 21.14
N VAL A 410 -12.65 -9.96 21.97
CA VAL A 410 -13.72 -10.91 21.67
C VAL A 410 -14.82 -10.76 22.70
N ARG A 411 -16.06 -10.72 22.24
CA ARG A 411 -17.22 -10.58 23.11
C ARG A 411 -17.82 -11.95 23.45
N PRO A 412 -18.30 -12.16 24.70
CA PRO A 412 -18.99 -13.39 25.02
C PRO A 412 -20.30 -13.50 24.22
N SER A 413 -20.59 -14.70 23.72
CA SER A 413 -21.82 -15.03 22.99
C SER A 413 -22.99 -15.21 23.96
N SER A 414 -22.71 -15.67 25.20
CA SER A 414 -23.65 -15.74 26.32
C SER A 414 -22.90 -15.58 27.64
N GLY A 415 -23.64 -15.34 28.72
CA GLY A 415 -23.07 -14.97 30.03
C GLY A 415 -22.69 -13.48 30.06
N SER A 416 -21.78 -13.09 30.96
CA SER A 416 -21.34 -11.70 31.07
C SER A 416 -19.87 -11.58 31.50
N LEU A 417 -19.22 -10.51 31.05
CA LEU A 417 -17.93 -10.06 31.56
C LEU A 417 -18.09 -8.63 32.04
N ARG A 418 -17.76 -8.36 33.28
CA ARG A 418 -17.86 -7.02 33.88
C ARG A 418 -16.52 -6.54 34.37
N ILE A 419 -16.24 -5.25 34.21
CA ILE A 419 -15.07 -4.57 34.76
C ILE A 419 -15.55 -3.41 35.64
N GLY A 420 -15.21 -3.46 36.94
CA GLY A 420 -15.68 -2.46 37.91
C GLY A 420 -17.21 -2.38 37.97
N GLY A 421 -17.89 -3.50 37.85
CA GLY A 421 -19.35 -3.61 37.85
C GLY A 421 -20.07 -3.27 36.58
N ARG A 422 -19.39 -2.70 35.57
CA ARG A 422 -19.95 -2.36 34.23
C ARG A 422 -19.73 -3.51 33.25
N ASP A 423 -20.72 -3.79 32.43
CA ASP A 423 -20.57 -4.78 31.36
C ASP A 423 -19.54 -4.30 30.33
N ILE A 424 -18.66 -5.19 29.86
CA ILE A 424 -17.62 -4.85 28.88
C ILE A 424 -18.23 -4.35 27.57
N ASN A 425 -19.43 -4.78 27.22
CA ASN A 425 -20.14 -4.32 26.03
C ASN A 425 -20.64 -2.88 26.13
N GLU A 426 -20.77 -2.34 27.35
CA GLU A 426 -21.21 -0.98 27.62
C GLU A 426 -20.04 0.00 27.75
N LEU A 427 -18.81 -0.52 27.93
CA LEU A 427 -17.60 0.31 27.99
C LEU A 427 -17.26 0.84 26.60
N PRO A 428 -17.00 2.17 26.49
CA PRO A 428 -16.54 2.74 25.24
C PRO A 428 -15.22 2.11 24.79
N PRO A 429 -15.03 1.82 23.49
CA PRO A 429 -13.76 1.30 22.97
C PRO A 429 -12.54 2.13 23.35
N ALA A 430 -12.68 3.48 23.45
CA ALA A 430 -11.62 4.37 23.95
C ALA A 430 -11.17 4.06 25.37
N VAL A 431 -12.09 3.61 26.26
CA VAL A 431 -11.74 3.19 27.63
C VAL A 431 -10.94 1.91 27.59
N LEU A 432 -11.44 0.90 26.88
CA LEU A 432 -10.74 -0.39 26.73
C LEU A 432 -9.36 -0.17 26.08
N GLY A 433 -9.31 0.54 24.95
CA GLY A 433 -8.08 0.78 24.21
C GLY A 433 -7.02 1.61 24.94
N ARG A 434 -7.41 2.52 25.88
CA ARG A 434 -6.44 3.34 26.63
C ARG A 434 -6.06 2.73 27.98
N ARG A 435 -6.95 1.96 28.60
CA ARG A 435 -6.77 1.42 29.95
C ARG A 435 -6.38 -0.05 30.00
N ILE A 436 -6.65 -0.80 28.95
CA ILE A 436 -6.23 -2.18 28.81
C ILE A 436 -5.16 -2.28 27.72
N ALA A 437 -4.09 -3.00 27.98
CA ALA A 437 -3.10 -3.36 26.94
C ALA A 437 -3.17 -4.86 26.68
N TYR A 438 -3.03 -5.25 25.42
CA TYR A 438 -3.00 -6.62 24.99
C TYR A 438 -1.77 -6.90 24.13
N VAL A 439 -1.10 -8.03 24.40
CA VAL A 439 0.02 -8.54 23.59
C VAL A 439 -0.20 -10.03 23.35
N ALA A 440 -0.12 -10.45 22.09
CA ALA A 440 -0.16 -11.86 21.70
C ALA A 440 1.19 -12.34 21.20
N ALA A 441 1.34 -13.66 21.08
CA ALA A 441 2.56 -14.29 20.54
C ALA A 441 2.91 -13.78 19.11
N ASP A 442 1.90 -13.50 18.30
CA ASP A 442 1.98 -13.01 16.91
C ASP A 442 1.81 -11.49 16.78
N SER A 443 1.95 -10.75 17.89
CA SER A 443 1.79 -9.28 17.87
C SER A 443 2.64 -8.61 16.81
N GLY A 444 1.96 -8.00 15.82
CA GLY A 444 2.58 -7.33 14.69
C GLY A 444 3.12 -5.92 15.02
N LEU A 445 4.04 -5.46 14.19
CA LEU A 445 4.54 -4.10 14.18
C LEU A 445 4.07 -3.39 12.91
N MET A 446 3.74 -2.09 13.04
CA MET A 446 3.43 -1.26 11.88
C MET A 446 4.70 -0.97 11.07
N THR A 447 4.55 -0.85 9.74
CA THR A 447 5.63 -0.37 8.88
C THR A 447 6.03 1.04 9.31
N GLY A 448 7.29 1.24 9.63
CA GLY A 448 7.82 2.48 10.17
C GLY A 448 9.06 2.23 11.01
N THR A 449 9.40 3.18 11.86
CA THR A 449 10.56 3.08 12.75
C THR A 449 10.23 2.33 14.05
N VAL A 450 11.26 1.92 14.79
CA VAL A 450 11.11 1.40 16.17
C VAL A 450 10.40 2.42 17.06
N GLY A 451 10.81 3.70 16.98
CA GLY A 451 10.19 4.79 17.74
C GLY A 451 8.71 5.00 17.39
N ASP A 452 8.35 4.95 16.09
CA ASP A 452 6.95 5.02 15.66
C ASP A 452 6.10 3.91 16.28
N ASN A 453 6.63 2.70 16.34
CA ASN A 453 5.96 1.54 16.92
C ASN A 453 5.81 1.63 18.43
N LEU A 454 6.84 2.09 19.15
CA LEU A 454 6.79 2.28 20.60
C LEU A 454 5.77 3.35 20.99
N HIS A 455 5.83 4.51 20.32
CA HIS A 455 4.98 5.66 20.63
C HIS A 455 3.57 5.56 20.02
N TYR A 456 3.28 4.53 19.22
CA TYR A 456 1.97 4.34 18.58
C TYR A 456 0.81 4.36 19.61
N VAL A 457 1.02 3.74 20.75
CA VAL A 457 0.00 3.62 21.83
C VAL A 457 -0.31 4.95 22.56
N LEU A 458 0.40 6.02 22.24
CA LEU A 458 0.18 7.36 22.79
C LEU A 458 -0.54 8.29 21.80
N LYS A 459 -0.78 7.84 20.53
CA LYS A 459 -1.33 8.65 19.44
C LYS A 459 -2.85 8.52 19.35
N HIS A 460 -3.57 8.92 20.38
CA HIS A 460 -5.04 8.80 20.42
C HIS A 460 -5.80 9.96 19.78
N ARG A 461 -5.23 11.17 19.83
CA ARG A 461 -5.78 12.41 19.28
C ARG A 461 -4.67 13.44 19.08
N PRO A 462 -4.87 14.47 18.24
CA PRO A 462 -3.94 15.58 18.18
C PRO A 462 -4.02 16.38 19.51
N VAL A 463 -2.89 16.58 20.16
CA VAL A 463 -2.78 17.33 21.43
C VAL A 463 -2.17 18.72 21.24
N LYS A 464 -1.42 18.92 20.15
CA LYS A 464 -0.79 20.19 19.80
C LYS A 464 -0.96 20.45 18.30
N PRO A 465 -1.43 21.66 17.89
CA PRO A 465 -1.53 21.98 16.47
C PRO A 465 -0.16 21.90 15.78
N ALA A 466 -0.18 21.59 14.49
CA ALA A 466 1.02 21.61 13.67
C ALA A 466 1.47 23.07 13.43
N ASP A 467 2.76 23.27 13.40
CA ASP A 467 3.37 24.55 13.03
C ASP A 467 3.68 24.55 11.53
N TYR A 468 3.28 25.61 10.84
CA TYR A 468 3.40 25.75 9.39
C TYR A 468 3.89 27.14 9.01
N ASP A 469 4.70 27.22 7.99
CA ASP A 469 4.94 28.49 7.31
C ASP A 469 3.64 29.05 6.71
N PRO A 470 3.48 30.39 6.60
CA PRO A 470 2.23 31.01 6.15
C PRO A 470 1.69 30.48 4.82
N GLY A 471 2.57 30.14 3.85
CA GLY A 471 2.21 29.57 2.55
C GLY A 471 1.69 28.14 2.68
N GLU A 472 2.39 27.29 3.42
CA GLU A 472 1.97 25.91 3.71
C GLU A 472 0.66 25.87 4.51
N ALA A 473 0.48 26.79 5.47
CA ALA A 473 -0.73 26.88 6.27
C ALA A 473 -1.98 27.18 5.42
N ALA A 474 -1.86 27.99 4.37
CA ALA A 474 -2.96 28.26 3.44
C ALA A 474 -3.33 27.01 2.61
N LEU A 475 -2.34 26.32 2.06
CA LEU A 475 -2.54 25.07 1.32
C LEU A 475 -3.17 23.99 2.22
N ARG A 476 -2.68 23.87 3.45
CA ARG A 476 -3.20 22.87 4.40
C ARG A 476 -4.64 23.17 4.78
N ARG A 477 -5.00 24.42 5.08
CA ARG A 477 -6.40 24.83 5.35
C ARG A 477 -7.32 24.48 4.20
N SER A 478 -6.89 24.73 2.95
CA SER A 478 -7.65 24.35 1.76
C SER A 478 -7.84 22.84 1.66
N ALA A 479 -6.79 22.05 1.93
CA ALA A 479 -6.85 20.58 1.89
C ALA A 479 -7.78 20.02 2.98
N LEU A 480 -7.75 20.57 4.19
CA LEU A 480 -8.65 20.17 5.28
C LEU A 480 -10.10 20.57 5.00
N ALA A 481 -10.34 21.76 4.41
CA ALA A 481 -11.68 22.18 3.98
C ALA A 481 -12.24 21.24 2.92
N GLU A 482 -11.43 20.81 1.94
CA GLU A 482 -11.85 19.82 0.94
C GLU A 482 -12.09 18.43 1.58
N ALA A 483 -11.29 18.02 2.58
CA ALA A 483 -11.50 16.80 3.35
C ALA A 483 -12.86 16.83 4.08
N ALA A 484 -13.19 17.94 4.72
CA ALA A 484 -14.49 18.14 5.40
C ALA A 484 -15.67 18.02 4.41
N ILE A 485 -15.57 18.64 3.23
CA ILE A 485 -16.60 18.55 2.18
C ILE A 485 -16.72 17.09 1.70
N ALA A 486 -15.62 16.37 1.58
CA ALA A 486 -15.62 14.95 1.24
C ALA A 486 -16.06 14.04 2.42
N GLY A 487 -16.30 14.58 3.62
CA GLY A 487 -16.69 13.81 4.81
C GLY A 487 -15.58 12.92 5.36
N ASN A 488 -14.32 13.33 5.19
CA ASN A 488 -13.15 12.68 5.75
C ASN A 488 -12.74 13.36 7.07
N ALA A 489 -11.87 12.72 7.86
CA ALA A 489 -11.29 13.33 9.04
C ALA A 489 -10.56 14.63 8.71
N THR A 490 -10.68 15.59 9.61
CA THR A 490 -10.07 16.91 9.49
C THR A 490 -8.89 17.10 10.44
N ASP A 491 -8.53 16.07 11.19
CA ASP A 491 -7.36 16.05 12.03
C ASP A 491 -6.07 16.15 11.20
N ASP A 492 -5.14 16.95 11.67
CA ASP A 492 -3.89 17.13 10.96
C ASP A 492 -2.88 16.05 11.34
N ILE A 493 -2.40 15.29 10.36
CA ILE A 493 -1.39 14.24 10.58
C ILE A 493 -0.04 14.80 11.08
N ARG A 494 0.28 16.07 10.77
CA ARG A 494 1.50 16.74 11.26
C ARG A 494 1.34 17.35 12.65
N ALA A 495 0.13 17.33 13.21
CA ALA A 495 -0.10 17.76 14.58
C ALA A 495 0.72 16.93 15.57
N GLY A 496 0.97 17.44 16.74
CA GLY A 496 1.55 16.65 17.84
C GLY A 496 0.52 15.64 18.34
N TRP A 497 0.76 14.35 18.07
CA TRP A 497 -0.15 13.26 18.42
C TRP A 497 0.21 12.54 19.73
N ILE A 498 1.42 12.77 20.26
CA ILE A 498 1.89 12.10 21.48
C ILE A 498 1.28 12.79 22.70
N ASP A 499 0.46 12.03 23.44
CA ASP A 499 -0.16 12.49 24.69
C ASP A 499 0.79 12.19 25.85
N TYR A 500 1.50 13.22 26.30
CA TYR A 500 2.44 13.15 27.43
C TYR A 500 1.74 12.90 28.77
N ASP A 501 0.49 13.34 28.91
CA ASP A 501 -0.28 13.20 30.16
C ASP A 501 -0.55 11.74 30.49
N VAL A 502 -0.68 10.86 29.49
CA VAL A 502 -0.84 9.41 29.68
C VAL A 502 0.32 8.81 30.47
N LEU A 503 1.53 9.35 30.24
CA LEU A 503 2.75 8.92 30.92
C LEU A 503 3.00 9.69 32.22
N GLY A 504 2.29 10.77 32.47
CA GLY A 504 2.56 11.68 33.59
C GLY A 504 3.87 12.46 33.42
N VAL A 505 4.31 12.67 32.15
CA VAL A 505 5.52 13.45 31.80
C VAL A 505 5.15 14.74 31.10
N LYS A 506 6.06 15.72 31.08
CA LYS A 506 5.75 17.07 30.57
C LYS A 506 6.31 17.33 29.19
N ASP A 507 7.35 16.62 28.79
CA ASP A 507 8.17 16.93 27.63
C ASP A 507 8.78 15.68 26.98
N GLU A 508 9.52 15.90 25.92
CA GLU A 508 10.22 14.86 25.15
C GLU A 508 11.30 14.15 25.97
N ALA A 509 11.95 14.85 26.90
CA ALA A 509 12.94 14.26 27.79
C ALA A 509 12.30 13.22 28.73
N GLY A 510 11.14 13.55 29.30
CA GLY A 510 10.34 12.63 30.09
C GLY A 510 9.85 11.43 29.29
N LEU A 511 9.40 11.63 28.05
CA LEU A 511 9.03 10.54 27.13
C LEU A 511 10.21 9.60 26.86
N LYS A 512 11.39 10.16 26.62
CA LYS A 512 12.62 9.38 26.40
C LYS A 512 12.93 8.50 27.59
N GLN A 513 12.89 9.04 28.82
CA GLN A 513 13.14 8.27 30.04
C GLN A 513 12.11 7.16 30.26
N ALA A 514 10.83 7.47 30.02
CA ALA A 514 9.77 6.45 30.11
C ALA A 514 9.98 5.34 29.07
N THR A 515 10.37 5.69 27.85
CA THR A 515 10.67 4.73 26.78
C THR A 515 11.87 3.84 27.13
N LEU A 516 12.98 4.42 27.63
CA LEU A 516 14.15 3.66 28.07
C LEU A 516 13.79 2.71 29.23
N THR A 517 12.93 3.14 30.16
CA THR A 517 12.47 2.30 31.28
C THR A 517 11.69 1.08 30.77
N THR A 518 10.76 1.29 29.83
CA THR A 518 10.01 0.18 29.21
C THR A 518 10.89 -0.76 28.38
N LEU A 519 11.90 -0.26 27.69
CA LEU A 519 12.85 -1.10 26.96
C LEU A 519 13.66 -1.98 27.88
N ARG A 520 14.11 -1.44 29.03
CA ARG A 520 14.79 -2.25 30.06
C ARG A 520 13.87 -3.33 30.65
N MET A 521 12.62 -2.98 30.93
CA MET A 521 11.62 -3.93 31.46
C MET A 521 11.32 -5.06 30.45
N ALA A 522 11.25 -4.76 29.17
CA ALA A 522 11.02 -5.75 28.12
C ALA A 522 12.30 -6.48 27.67
N ASP A 523 13.44 -6.31 28.39
CA ASP A 523 14.75 -6.93 28.05
C ASP A 523 15.17 -6.64 26.58
N THR A 524 14.85 -5.45 26.04
CA THR A 524 15.09 -5.13 24.63
C THR A 524 16.02 -3.91 24.41
N LEU A 525 16.60 -3.37 25.50
CA LEU A 525 17.50 -2.21 25.39
C LEU A 525 18.71 -2.50 24.53
N ASP A 526 19.34 -3.65 24.73
CA ASP A 526 20.50 -4.10 23.95
C ASP A 526 20.13 -4.39 22.48
N ASP A 527 18.93 -4.94 22.24
CA ASP A 527 18.42 -5.12 20.89
C ASP A 527 18.34 -3.76 20.16
N VAL A 528 17.77 -2.72 20.81
CA VAL A 528 17.65 -1.38 20.21
C VAL A 528 19.01 -0.72 20.03
N TYR A 529 19.96 -0.95 20.94
CA TYR A 529 21.35 -0.51 20.80
C TYR A 529 21.99 -1.14 19.54
N GLN A 530 21.87 -2.47 19.36
CA GLN A 530 22.38 -3.16 18.18
C GLN A 530 21.71 -2.67 16.88
N LEU A 531 20.42 -2.41 16.92
CA LEU A 531 19.71 -1.79 15.79
C LEU A 531 20.22 -0.37 15.52
N GLY A 532 20.53 0.41 16.56
CA GLY A 532 21.11 1.74 16.46
C GLY A 532 22.45 1.77 15.75
N LEU A 533 23.30 0.80 16.00
CA LEU A 533 24.57 0.64 15.28
C LEU A 533 24.38 0.39 13.78
N ARG A 534 23.21 -0.09 13.35
CA ARG A 534 22.86 -0.40 11.95
C ARG A 534 22.11 0.73 11.24
N VAL A 535 21.85 1.85 11.89
CA VAL A 535 21.16 3.02 11.31
C VAL A 535 22.16 3.93 10.61
N THR A 536 21.71 4.59 9.55
CA THR A 536 22.35 5.78 8.99
C THR A 536 21.69 7.03 9.58
N ILE A 537 22.42 8.13 9.75
CA ILE A 537 21.90 9.37 10.33
C ILE A 537 22.03 10.56 9.39
N ASP A 538 21.14 11.53 9.55
CA ASP A 538 21.19 12.81 8.85
C ASP A 538 22.12 13.78 9.62
N VAL A 539 23.26 14.08 9.00
CA VAL A 539 24.29 15.00 9.58
C VAL A 539 23.70 16.38 9.93
N LYS A 540 22.74 16.89 9.14
CA LYS A 540 22.13 18.20 9.37
C LYS A 540 21.23 18.23 10.60
N ARG A 541 20.62 17.10 10.93
CA ARG A 541 19.69 16.99 12.07
C ARG A 541 20.40 16.66 13.37
N GLN A 542 21.56 16.00 13.32
CA GLN A 542 22.26 15.49 14.49
C GLN A 542 23.77 15.85 14.48
N PRO A 543 24.15 17.13 14.33
CA PRO A 543 25.55 17.53 14.19
C PRO A 543 26.41 17.18 15.43
N GLU A 544 25.83 17.26 16.64
CA GLU A 544 26.54 16.93 17.88
C GLU A 544 26.87 15.41 17.96
N LEU A 545 25.92 14.54 17.58
CA LEU A 545 26.16 13.11 17.54
C LEU A 545 27.23 12.78 16.51
N VAL A 546 27.20 13.41 15.35
CA VAL A 546 28.22 13.22 14.30
C VAL A 546 29.61 13.58 14.84
N ALA A 547 29.76 14.72 15.53
CA ALA A 547 31.04 15.11 16.12
C ALA A 547 31.55 14.10 17.15
N ARG A 548 30.68 13.53 17.98
CA ARG A 548 31.02 12.50 18.95
C ARG A 548 31.39 11.17 18.28
N LEU A 549 30.68 10.79 17.19
CA LEU A 549 31.01 9.58 16.41
C LEU A 549 32.34 9.71 15.69
N MET A 550 32.72 10.92 15.23
CA MET A 550 34.03 11.17 14.65
C MET A 550 35.15 11.01 15.69
N LYS A 551 34.92 11.41 16.95
CA LYS A 551 35.87 11.12 18.06
C LYS A 551 35.95 9.62 18.33
N ALA A 552 34.83 8.88 18.26
CA ALA A 552 34.86 7.43 18.43
C ALA A 552 35.62 6.73 17.28
N ARG A 553 35.49 7.19 16.03
CA ARG A 553 36.31 6.75 14.89
C ARG A 553 37.79 6.94 15.16
N ALA A 554 38.21 8.13 15.64
CA ALA A 554 39.60 8.43 15.95
C ALA A 554 40.15 7.52 17.07
N ALA A 555 39.37 7.30 18.14
CA ALA A 555 39.73 6.41 19.24
C ALA A 555 39.84 4.95 18.77
N MET A 556 38.87 4.49 17.93
CA MET A 556 38.91 3.13 17.36
C MET A 556 40.13 2.94 16.46
N ARG A 557 40.44 3.92 15.60
CA ARG A 557 41.62 3.90 14.74
C ARG A 557 42.93 3.82 15.56
N ALA A 558 43.04 4.55 16.69
CA ALA A 558 44.18 4.49 17.57
C ALA A 558 44.37 3.08 18.17
N ARG A 559 43.28 2.42 18.60
CA ARG A 559 43.34 1.05 19.15
C ARG A 559 43.67 0.00 18.10
N LEU A 560 43.21 0.18 16.88
CA LEU A 560 43.51 -0.70 15.74
C LEU A 560 44.92 -0.51 15.22
N ALA A 561 45.63 0.57 15.57
CA ALA A 561 47.04 0.78 15.22
C ALA A 561 47.98 -0.09 16.03
N ASP A 562 47.57 -0.64 17.18
CA ASP A 562 48.35 -1.58 17.96
C ASP A 562 48.59 -2.88 17.18
N ALA A 563 49.83 -3.41 17.23
CA ALA A 563 50.23 -4.59 16.45
C ALA A 563 49.34 -5.83 16.71
N ALA A 564 48.82 -5.97 17.93
CA ALA A 564 47.93 -7.06 18.31
C ALA A 564 46.53 -6.97 17.62
N ASN A 565 46.10 -5.77 17.27
CA ASN A 565 44.75 -5.49 16.76
C ASN A 565 44.73 -5.13 15.27
N ALA A 566 45.89 -4.79 14.69
CA ALA A 566 46.04 -4.24 13.34
C ALA A 566 45.46 -5.16 12.23
N THR A 567 45.36 -6.45 12.49
CA THR A 567 44.82 -7.42 11.54
C THR A 567 43.31 -7.69 11.68
N LEU A 568 42.65 -7.13 12.70
CA LEU A 568 41.23 -7.36 12.97
C LEU A 568 40.31 -6.60 11.99
N VAL A 569 40.73 -5.40 11.57
CA VAL A 569 39.98 -4.53 10.68
C VAL A 569 40.93 -3.96 9.64
N GLU A 570 40.61 -4.13 8.37
CA GLU A 570 41.32 -3.54 7.24
C GLU A 570 40.74 -2.11 7.01
N PRO A 571 41.53 -1.06 7.29
CA PRO A 571 41.02 0.32 7.23
C PRO A 571 40.77 0.77 5.79
N PHE A 572 39.90 1.74 5.61
CA PHE A 572 39.71 2.42 4.32
C PHE A 572 40.94 3.33 4.05
N ASP A 573 41.93 2.76 3.42
CA ASP A 573 43.16 3.45 3.00
C ASP A 573 43.07 3.74 1.49
N PRO A 574 43.13 5.01 1.04
CA PRO A 574 43.08 5.34 -0.37
C PRO A 574 44.27 4.79 -1.17
N ALA A 575 45.41 4.51 -0.52
CA ALA A 575 46.62 3.99 -1.16
C ALA A 575 46.69 2.45 -1.20
N ALA A 576 45.84 1.75 -0.46
CA ALA A 576 45.86 0.29 -0.37
C ALA A 576 44.65 -0.35 -1.07
N PHE A 577 44.84 -1.55 -1.63
CA PHE A 577 43.77 -2.42 -2.08
C PHE A 577 43.21 -3.19 -0.88
N ILE A 578 41.89 -3.16 -0.69
CA ILE A 578 41.20 -3.70 0.49
C ILE A 578 40.69 -5.10 0.17
N MET A 579 41.31 -6.14 0.75
CA MET A 579 41.01 -7.54 0.47
C MET A 579 39.62 -7.97 0.99
N ASN A 580 39.13 -7.31 2.06
CA ASN A 580 37.83 -7.58 2.68
C ASN A 580 36.70 -6.68 2.16
N ALA A 581 36.97 -5.86 1.13
CA ALA A 581 35.97 -5.08 0.43
C ALA A 581 35.67 -5.68 -0.96
N SER A 582 34.49 -5.40 -1.51
CA SER A 582 34.15 -5.81 -2.86
C SER A 582 35.01 -5.09 -3.92
N LEU A 583 35.12 -5.65 -5.14
CA LEU A 583 35.84 -4.97 -6.21
C LEU A 583 35.18 -3.63 -6.56
N ALA A 584 33.84 -3.50 -6.46
CA ALA A 584 33.15 -2.22 -6.61
C ALA A 584 33.62 -1.20 -5.56
N GLU A 585 33.65 -1.58 -4.28
CA GLU A 585 34.13 -0.71 -3.20
C GLU A 585 35.60 -0.35 -3.36
N ASN A 586 36.40 -1.26 -3.86
CA ASN A 586 37.81 -0.98 -4.17
C ASN A 586 37.98 0.03 -5.30
N MET A 587 37.21 -0.11 -6.35
CA MET A 587 37.27 0.79 -7.52
C MET A 587 36.71 2.18 -7.20
N PHE A 588 35.54 2.23 -6.57
CA PHE A 588 34.88 3.51 -6.29
C PHE A 588 35.49 4.22 -5.08
N PHE A 589 35.99 3.46 -4.12
CA PHE A 589 36.42 3.94 -2.79
C PHE A 589 35.36 4.87 -2.17
N ALA A 590 34.09 4.45 -2.31
CA ALA A 590 32.91 5.22 -1.95
C ALA A 590 31.73 4.29 -1.63
N THR A 591 30.73 4.84 -0.98
CA THR A 591 29.42 4.23 -0.86
C THR A 591 28.49 4.75 -1.98
N ALA A 592 27.70 3.87 -2.57
CA ALA A 592 26.69 4.26 -3.55
C ALA A 592 25.50 4.95 -2.84
N ALA A 593 25.21 6.17 -3.25
CA ALA A 593 24.09 6.99 -2.72
C ALA A 593 22.85 6.95 -3.63
N ALA A 594 22.92 6.32 -4.81
CA ALA A 594 21.84 6.25 -5.78
C ALA A 594 21.92 4.96 -6.62
N VAL A 595 20.78 4.60 -7.23
CA VAL A 595 20.61 3.42 -8.10
C VAL A 595 21.57 3.41 -9.31
N ALA A 596 22.16 4.54 -9.67
CA ALA A 596 23.12 4.66 -10.78
C ALA A 596 24.37 3.78 -10.60
N PHE A 597 24.73 3.43 -9.36
CA PHE A 597 25.88 2.57 -9.03
C PHE A 597 25.43 1.30 -8.27
N ASP A 598 24.25 0.78 -8.61
CA ASP A 598 23.78 -0.51 -8.13
C ASP A 598 24.76 -1.61 -8.61
N PRO A 599 25.36 -2.41 -7.68
CA PRO A 599 26.29 -3.47 -8.03
C PRO A 599 25.77 -4.47 -9.06
N ASP A 600 24.45 -4.69 -9.11
CA ASP A 600 23.82 -5.61 -10.07
C ASP A 600 23.81 -5.07 -11.51
N LYS A 601 23.99 -3.76 -11.70
CA LYS A 601 23.92 -3.06 -13.01
C LYS A 601 25.19 -2.32 -13.40
N LEU A 602 26.30 -2.55 -12.70
CA LEU A 602 27.55 -1.83 -13.00
C LEU A 602 28.13 -2.16 -14.36
N GLY A 603 27.90 -3.34 -14.88
CA GLY A 603 28.28 -3.75 -16.23
C GLY A 603 27.48 -3.02 -17.34
N GLU A 604 26.36 -2.37 -17.02
CA GLU A 604 25.59 -1.52 -17.94
C GLU A 604 26.01 -0.04 -17.86
N ASN A 605 26.72 0.35 -16.81
CA ASN A 605 27.04 1.74 -16.55
C ASN A 605 28.18 2.22 -17.48
N ALA A 606 27.84 3.06 -18.46
CA ALA A 606 28.77 3.57 -19.47
C ALA A 606 29.99 4.25 -18.86
N TYR A 607 29.88 4.94 -17.72
CA TYR A 607 31.02 5.58 -17.05
C TYR A 607 31.94 4.54 -16.41
N VAL A 608 31.39 3.54 -15.75
CA VAL A 608 32.15 2.44 -15.12
C VAL A 608 32.90 1.65 -16.20
N LEU A 609 32.23 1.31 -17.31
CA LEU A 609 32.86 0.63 -18.44
C LEU A 609 34.00 1.45 -19.04
N ALA A 610 33.83 2.77 -19.21
CA ALA A 610 34.89 3.64 -19.70
C ALA A 610 36.11 3.67 -18.77
N VAL A 611 35.91 3.58 -17.43
CA VAL A 611 37.02 3.48 -16.48
C VAL A 611 37.71 2.12 -16.60
N LEU A 612 36.99 1.00 -16.72
CA LEU A 612 37.55 -0.35 -16.91
C LEU A 612 38.39 -0.42 -18.19
N GLN A 613 37.85 0.13 -19.29
CA GLN A 613 38.57 0.17 -20.59
C GLN A 613 39.83 1.01 -20.50
N LYS A 614 39.76 2.20 -19.92
CA LYS A 614 40.88 3.11 -19.75
C LYS A 614 42.05 2.49 -18.95
N THR A 615 41.73 1.61 -17.98
CA THR A 615 42.70 0.98 -17.11
C THR A 615 43.03 -0.45 -17.52
N GLY A 616 42.50 -0.95 -18.61
CA GLY A 616 42.75 -2.30 -19.13
C GLY A 616 42.21 -3.42 -18.24
N LEU A 617 41.19 -3.14 -17.42
CA LEU A 617 40.59 -4.11 -16.50
C LEU A 617 39.38 -4.87 -17.09
N GLU A 618 38.82 -4.43 -18.23
CA GLU A 618 37.57 -5.01 -18.77
C GLU A 618 37.72 -6.50 -19.08
N ASP A 619 38.81 -6.91 -19.74
CA ASP A 619 39.06 -8.30 -20.10
C ASP A 619 39.28 -9.19 -18.84
N GLU A 620 39.95 -8.68 -17.82
CA GLU A 620 40.15 -9.41 -16.55
C GLU A 620 38.83 -9.54 -15.77
N PHE A 621 38.01 -8.47 -15.71
CA PHE A 621 36.68 -8.54 -15.13
C PHE A 621 35.81 -9.57 -15.84
N MET A 622 35.90 -9.64 -17.18
CA MET A 622 35.21 -10.65 -17.96
C MET A 622 35.69 -12.07 -17.62
N GLN A 623 36.98 -12.28 -17.50
CA GLN A 623 37.55 -13.60 -17.16
C GLN A 623 37.18 -13.99 -15.72
N ILE A 624 37.27 -13.09 -14.76
CA ILE A 624 36.84 -13.33 -13.37
C ILE A 624 35.34 -13.68 -13.33
N GLY A 625 34.51 -12.93 -14.04
CA GLY A 625 33.06 -13.18 -14.09
C GLY A 625 32.72 -14.55 -14.64
N LEU A 626 33.31 -14.93 -15.77
CA LEU A 626 33.14 -16.24 -16.40
C LEU A 626 33.68 -17.39 -15.51
N GLY A 627 34.80 -17.16 -14.82
CA GLY A 627 35.40 -18.14 -13.91
C GLY A 627 34.48 -18.39 -12.68
N VAL A 628 34.01 -17.33 -12.05
CA VAL A 628 33.09 -17.41 -10.90
C VAL A 628 31.77 -18.09 -11.29
N LEU A 629 31.16 -17.66 -12.40
CA LEU A 629 29.92 -18.24 -12.90
C LEU A 629 30.10 -19.71 -13.30
N GLY A 630 31.21 -20.05 -13.95
CA GLY A 630 31.54 -21.44 -14.31
C GLY A 630 31.60 -22.35 -13.07
N ASN A 631 32.33 -21.92 -12.03
CA ASN A 631 32.45 -22.65 -10.77
C ASN A 631 31.10 -22.78 -10.04
N LEU A 632 30.29 -21.71 -10.02
CA LEU A 632 28.97 -21.73 -9.39
C LEU A 632 28.01 -22.67 -10.14
N LEU A 633 28.05 -22.71 -11.48
CA LEU A 633 27.22 -23.59 -12.31
C LEU A 633 27.63 -25.06 -12.13
N GLU A 634 28.93 -25.37 -12.00
CA GLU A 634 29.44 -26.71 -11.71
C GLU A 634 28.98 -27.20 -10.33
N LEU A 635 29.12 -26.35 -9.30
CA LEU A 635 28.68 -26.66 -7.94
C LEU A 635 27.17 -26.81 -7.81
N ALA A 636 26.39 -26.05 -8.59
CA ALA A 636 24.92 -26.12 -8.63
C ALA A 636 24.41 -27.35 -9.41
N GLY A 637 25.21 -27.88 -10.37
CA GLY A 637 24.85 -29.01 -11.22
C GLY A 637 24.90 -30.39 -10.52
N ASP A 638 25.61 -30.51 -9.42
CA ASP A 638 25.76 -31.76 -8.66
C ASP A 638 24.61 -32.07 -7.68
N GLY A 639 23.43 -31.44 -7.82
CA GLY A 639 22.13 -31.84 -7.30
C GLY A 639 22.02 -32.29 -5.84
N GLY A 640 22.89 -31.84 -4.96
CA GLY A 640 22.94 -32.27 -3.57
C GLY A 640 23.19 -31.14 -2.56
N ALA A 641 23.72 -31.46 -1.39
CA ALA A 641 23.97 -30.60 -0.23
C ALA A 641 24.76 -29.29 -0.48
N GLY A 642 25.33 -29.11 -1.67
CA GLY A 642 26.02 -27.88 -2.09
C GLY A 642 25.12 -26.64 -2.25
N GLY A 643 23.87 -26.81 -2.68
CA GLY A 643 22.97 -25.68 -2.96
C GLY A 643 22.58 -24.84 -1.71
N ALA A 644 22.44 -25.49 -0.56
CA ALA A 644 22.13 -24.78 0.69
C ALA A 644 23.32 -23.98 1.25
N LEU A 645 24.55 -24.48 1.07
CA LEU A 645 25.78 -23.78 1.44
C LEU A 645 26.08 -22.60 0.50
N LEU A 646 25.68 -22.69 -0.76
CA LEU A 646 25.86 -21.62 -1.74
C LEU A 646 24.89 -20.45 -1.56
N ALA A 647 23.70 -20.65 -0.98
CA ALA A 647 22.68 -19.63 -0.84
C ALA A 647 23.13 -18.39 -0.04
N ASP A 648 23.96 -18.58 1.00
CA ASP A 648 24.42 -17.50 1.88
C ASP A 648 25.76 -16.88 1.43
N VAL A 649 26.47 -17.53 0.51
CA VAL A 649 27.86 -17.16 0.14
C VAL A 649 27.99 -16.76 -1.33
N SER A 650 27.02 -17.06 -2.16
CA SER A 650 27.08 -16.83 -3.61
C SER A 650 27.00 -15.35 -4.00
N VAL A 651 27.88 -14.95 -4.91
CA VAL A 651 27.92 -13.61 -5.55
C VAL A 651 26.69 -13.37 -6.45
N VAL A 652 26.07 -14.45 -6.93
CA VAL A 652 24.87 -14.47 -7.75
C VAL A 652 23.81 -15.31 -7.03
N LYS A 653 22.56 -14.85 -7.01
CA LYS A 653 21.47 -15.61 -6.39
C LYS A 653 21.23 -16.90 -7.16
N LEU A 654 20.92 -17.98 -6.44
CA LEU A 654 20.72 -19.30 -7.03
C LEU A 654 19.59 -19.35 -8.05
N ASP A 655 18.55 -18.55 -7.89
CA ASP A 655 17.42 -18.43 -8.80
C ASP A 655 17.77 -17.65 -10.09
N GLU A 656 18.80 -16.82 -10.07
CA GLU A 656 19.32 -16.08 -11.24
C GLU A 656 20.38 -16.93 -12.01
N LEU A 657 20.97 -17.94 -11.39
CA LEU A 657 22.06 -18.73 -11.96
C LEU A 657 21.70 -19.43 -13.29
N PRO A 658 20.45 -19.95 -13.51
CA PRO A 658 20.05 -20.51 -14.80
C PRO A 658 20.14 -19.55 -15.98
N ASP A 659 19.97 -18.24 -15.74
CA ASP A 659 20.03 -17.21 -16.78
C ASP A 659 21.45 -16.98 -17.29
N TYR A 660 22.46 -17.26 -16.45
CA TYR A 660 23.88 -17.14 -16.80
C TYR A 660 24.42 -18.37 -17.53
N LYS A 661 23.78 -19.54 -17.41
CA LYS A 661 24.27 -20.78 -18.03
C LYS A 661 24.45 -20.66 -19.54
N PRO A 662 23.45 -20.20 -20.32
CA PRO A 662 23.62 -20.04 -21.78
C PRO A 662 24.76 -19.09 -22.14
N LEU A 663 24.97 -18.04 -21.33
CA LEU A 663 26.03 -17.04 -21.57
C LEU A 663 27.42 -17.61 -21.35
N VAL A 664 27.61 -18.38 -20.26
CA VAL A 664 28.87 -19.06 -19.96
C VAL A 664 29.16 -20.13 -21.02
N ASP A 665 28.15 -20.92 -21.43
CA ASP A 665 28.34 -21.94 -22.49
C ASP A 665 28.69 -21.32 -23.85
N LYS A 666 28.05 -20.19 -24.19
CA LYS A 666 28.37 -19.41 -25.41
C LYS A 666 29.81 -18.86 -25.35
N ALA A 667 30.20 -18.27 -24.22
CA ALA A 667 31.54 -17.74 -24.03
C ALA A 667 32.63 -18.83 -24.05
N LYS A 668 32.35 -20.04 -23.48
CA LYS A 668 33.26 -21.18 -23.53
C LYS A 668 33.46 -21.72 -24.96
N ARG A 669 32.37 -21.76 -25.77
CA ARG A 669 32.39 -22.29 -27.12
C ARG A 669 32.95 -21.33 -28.16
N ASP A 670 32.46 -20.09 -28.15
CA ASP A 670 32.67 -19.11 -29.21
C ASP A 670 33.60 -17.96 -28.78
N GLY A 671 34.05 -17.94 -27.54
CA GLY A 671 34.87 -16.90 -26.91
C GLY A 671 34.05 -15.75 -26.35
N ALA A 672 34.58 -15.02 -25.36
CA ALA A 672 33.89 -13.90 -24.70
C ALA A 672 33.52 -12.74 -25.66
N LYS A 673 34.20 -12.64 -26.80
CA LYS A 673 33.92 -11.63 -27.85
C LYS A 673 32.65 -11.92 -28.64
N ALA A 674 32.12 -13.14 -28.58
CA ALA A 674 30.89 -13.52 -29.26
C ALA A 674 29.62 -13.10 -28.49
N LEU A 675 29.76 -12.63 -27.25
CA LEU A 675 28.68 -12.12 -26.41
C LEU A 675 28.26 -10.72 -26.94
N ASP A 676 26.95 -10.47 -26.97
CA ASP A 676 26.42 -9.14 -27.29
C ASP A 676 26.59 -8.15 -26.12
N GLY A 677 26.13 -6.91 -26.28
CA GLY A 677 26.31 -5.85 -25.29
C GLY A 677 25.62 -6.14 -23.96
N GLU A 678 24.40 -6.67 -23.99
CA GLU A 678 23.63 -7.02 -22.77
C GLU A 678 24.23 -8.23 -22.07
N GLU A 679 24.57 -9.28 -22.83
CA GLU A 679 25.19 -10.49 -22.32
C GLU A 679 26.55 -10.17 -21.63
N ARG A 680 27.36 -9.28 -22.25
CA ARG A 680 28.62 -8.82 -21.64
C ARG A 680 28.39 -8.05 -20.35
N ALA A 681 27.41 -7.14 -20.33
CA ALA A 681 27.07 -6.33 -19.16
C ALA A 681 26.64 -7.20 -17.96
N MET A 682 25.85 -8.23 -18.19
CA MET A 682 25.47 -9.19 -17.15
C MET A 682 26.69 -9.86 -16.52
N ILE A 683 27.61 -10.38 -17.35
CA ILE A 683 28.82 -11.05 -16.85
C ILE A 683 29.76 -10.06 -16.16
N LEU A 684 29.95 -8.86 -16.71
CA LEU A 684 30.81 -7.82 -16.13
C LEU A 684 30.28 -7.29 -14.79
N SER A 685 28.98 -7.41 -14.51
CA SER A 685 28.41 -7.01 -13.22
C SER A 685 28.79 -7.95 -12.07
N VAL A 686 29.06 -9.22 -12.34
CA VAL A 686 29.35 -10.25 -11.33
C VAL A 686 30.61 -9.96 -10.53
N PRO A 687 31.77 -9.65 -11.13
CA PRO A 687 32.99 -9.37 -10.39
C PRO A 687 32.89 -8.21 -9.41
N PHE A 688 32.05 -7.20 -9.68
CA PHE A 688 31.91 -6.05 -8.79
C PHE A 688 31.44 -6.41 -7.39
N LYS A 689 30.70 -7.51 -7.24
CA LYS A 689 30.20 -8.02 -5.95
C LYS A 689 31.22 -8.91 -5.22
N LEU A 690 32.30 -9.34 -5.90
CA LEU A 690 33.29 -10.27 -5.38
C LEU A 690 34.11 -9.62 -4.28
N VAL A 691 34.24 -10.31 -3.13
CA VAL A 691 35.11 -9.96 -2.02
C VAL A 691 36.30 -10.94 -2.02
N PRO A 692 37.53 -10.52 -2.30
CA PRO A 692 38.69 -11.41 -2.52
C PRO A 692 38.95 -12.39 -1.38
N THR A 693 38.79 -11.96 -0.13
CA THR A 693 39.00 -12.83 1.05
C THR A 693 37.92 -13.92 1.18
N ARG A 694 36.73 -13.70 0.66
CA ARG A 694 35.60 -14.65 0.67
C ARG A 694 35.74 -15.67 -0.47
N GLU A 695 36.10 -15.18 -1.67
CA GLU A 695 36.14 -15.96 -2.91
C GLU A 695 37.59 -16.42 -3.18
N ARG A 696 38.16 -17.25 -2.28
CA ARG A 696 39.57 -17.68 -2.28
C ARG A 696 40.02 -18.45 -3.53
N HIS A 697 39.06 -18.95 -4.32
CA HIS A 697 39.34 -19.62 -5.59
C HIS A 697 39.64 -18.64 -6.74
N VAL A 698 39.41 -17.35 -6.54
CA VAL A 698 39.79 -16.30 -7.49
C VAL A 698 41.11 -15.69 -7.08
N GLU A 699 42.14 -15.94 -7.91
CA GLU A 699 43.49 -15.43 -7.65
C GLU A 699 43.57 -13.95 -8.05
N ILE A 700 43.79 -13.07 -7.09
CA ILE A 700 43.97 -11.62 -7.28
C ILE A 700 45.45 -11.29 -7.26
N SER A 701 46.02 -11.09 -8.45
CA SER A 701 47.46 -10.77 -8.62
C SER A 701 47.80 -9.34 -8.15
N ASP A 702 49.03 -9.09 -7.79
CA ASP A 702 49.48 -7.75 -7.40
C ASP A 702 49.39 -6.74 -8.57
N ALA A 703 49.54 -7.21 -9.80
CA ALA A 703 49.32 -6.41 -11.02
C ALA A 703 47.85 -5.96 -11.13
N PHE A 704 46.89 -6.84 -10.82
CA PHE A 704 45.48 -6.51 -10.77
C PHE A 704 45.19 -5.49 -9.68
N LYS A 705 45.73 -5.67 -8.45
CA LYS A 705 45.55 -4.70 -7.35
C LYS A 705 46.07 -3.31 -7.74
N ALA A 706 47.24 -3.23 -8.37
CA ALA A 706 47.79 -1.96 -8.82
C ALA A 706 46.90 -1.25 -9.84
N ARG A 707 46.37 -1.97 -10.84
CA ARG A 707 45.40 -1.40 -11.82
C ARG A 707 44.07 -1.02 -11.21
N MET A 708 43.60 -1.76 -10.21
CA MET A 708 42.39 -1.36 -9.46
C MET A 708 42.59 -0.03 -8.70
N LEU A 709 43.81 0.23 -8.18
CA LEU A 709 44.12 1.52 -7.56
C LEU A 709 44.22 2.64 -8.60
N GLU A 710 44.69 2.35 -9.82
CA GLU A 710 44.61 3.29 -10.96
C GLU A 710 43.17 3.56 -11.37
N ALA A 711 42.31 2.52 -11.43
CA ALA A 711 40.90 2.65 -11.72
C ALA A 711 40.19 3.51 -10.66
N ARG A 712 40.51 3.35 -9.38
CA ARG A 712 40.05 4.19 -8.28
C ARG A 712 40.35 5.68 -8.52
N LYS A 713 41.58 6.00 -8.88
CA LYS A 713 41.98 7.38 -9.20
C LYS A 713 41.26 7.90 -10.44
N ALA A 714 41.18 7.08 -11.49
CA ALA A 714 40.48 7.43 -12.75
C ALA A 714 39.01 7.67 -12.50
N PHE A 715 38.34 6.83 -11.69
CA PHE A 715 36.94 6.97 -11.32
C PHE A 715 36.69 8.29 -10.54
N ALA A 716 37.49 8.59 -9.54
CA ALA A 716 37.31 9.82 -8.75
C ALA A 716 37.55 11.09 -9.59
N ALA A 717 38.62 11.08 -10.43
CA ALA A 717 39.01 12.26 -11.22
C ALA A 717 38.06 12.53 -12.41
N GLY A 718 37.47 11.50 -13.01
CA GLY A 718 36.62 11.62 -14.18
C GLY A 718 35.13 11.63 -13.90
N LEU A 719 34.68 11.60 -12.64
CA LEU A 719 33.27 11.48 -12.27
C LEU A 719 32.47 12.69 -12.78
N PRO A 720 31.48 12.49 -13.68
CA PRO A 720 30.65 13.57 -14.21
C PRO A 720 29.88 14.32 -13.10
N ASP A 721 29.73 15.63 -13.24
CA ASP A 721 29.04 16.47 -12.24
C ASP A 721 27.61 15.96 -11.91
N LYS A 722 26.90 15.41 -12.90
CA LYS A 722 25.57 14.82 -12.74
C LYS A 722 25.56 13.58 -11.83
N LEU A 723 26.69 12.88 -11.69
CA LEU A 723 26.84 11.67 -10.90
C LEU A 723 27.57 11.90 -9.57
N LYS A 724 28.13 13.10 -9.31
CA LYS A 724 28.82 13.43 -8.05
C LYS A 724 27.95 13.22 -6.81
N GLY A 725 26.62 13.49 -6.92
CA GLY A 725 25.68 13.22 -5.82
C GLY A 725 25.26 11.75 -5.66
N SER A 726 25.70 10.87 -6.56
CA SER A 726 25.35 9.44 -6.54
C SER A 726 26.34 8.57 -5.78
N VAL A 727 27.46 9.12 -5.33
CA VAL A 727 28.49 8.45 -4.54
C VAL A 727 28.97 9.34 -3.41
N GLU A 728 29.34 8.75 -2.29
CA GLU A 728 29.99 9.43 -1.18
C GLU A 728 31.31 8.75 -0.87
N PHE A 729 32.43 9.45 -1.17
CA PHE A 729 33.78 8.90 -1.03
C PHE A 729 34.15 8.65 0.44
N PHE A 730 34.95 7.63 0.68
CA PHE A 730 35.54 7.37 2.00
C PHE A 730 36.62 8.42 2.32
N ASP A 731 36.26 9.33 3.22
CA ASP A 731 37.14 10.37 3.74
C ASP A 731 37.28 10.16 5.25
N PRO A 732 38.50 9.91 5.80
CA PRO A 732 38.68 9.65 7.23
C PRO A 732 38.30 10.84 8.10
N GLU A 733 38.37 12.05 7.57
CA GLU A 733 38.05 13.29 8.30
C GLU A 733 36.55 13.72 8.16
N LYS A 734 35.76 13.00 7.36
CA LYS A 734 34.34 13.29 7.17
C LYS A 734 33.46 12.12 7.58
N PHE A 735 32.32 12.44 8.16
CA PHE A 735 31.29 11.45 8.42
C PHE A 735 30.62 11.05 7.09
N ASN A 736 30.51 9.75 6.83
CA ASN A 736 29.86 9.24 5.64
C ASN A 736 28.37 8.96 5.93
N THR A 737 27.48 9.63 5.21
CA THR A 737 26.01 9.61 5.47
C THR A 737 25.35 8.30 5.03
N GLN A 738 26.01 7.53 4.17
CA GLN A 738 25.51 6.25 3.65
C GLN A 738 25.97 5.06 4.49
N LEU A 739 27.03 5.21 5.27
CA LEU A 739 27.50 4.17 6.19
C LEU A 739 26.65 4.15 7.46
N THR A 740 26.48 2.95 8.02
CA THR A 740 25.87 2.78 9.34
C THR A 740 26.72 3.44 10.44
N LEU A 741 26.16 3.65 11.63
CA LEU A 741 26.94 4.17 12.76
C LEU A 741 28.13 3.27 13.08
N ARG A 742 27.92 1.95 13.06
CA ARG A 742 28.99 0.95 13.23
C ARG A 742 30.10 1.13 12.21
N ASP A 743 29.75 1.19 10.93
CA ASP A 743 30.73 1.28 9.86
C ASP A 743 31.45 2.63 9.84
N ASN A 744 30.78 3.71 10.31
CA ASN A 744 31.40 5.01 10.52
C ASN A 744 32.43 4.99 11.68
N ILE A 745 32.17 4.24 12.76
CA ILE A 745 33.10 4.10 13.88
C ILE A 745 34.31 3.23 13.49
N LEU A 746 34.06 2.06 12.88
CA LEU A 746 35.10 1.14 12.43
C LEU A 746 35.92 1.73 11.29
N PHE A 747 35.32 2.41 10.38
CA PHE A 747 35.88 3.00 9.15
C PHE A 747 36.84 2.07 8.41
N GLY A 748 36.39 0.84 8.20
CA GLY A 748 37.13 -0.25 7.58
C GLY A 748 36.31 -1.53 7.48
N LYS A 749 36.88 -2.57 6.97
CA LYS A 749 36.27 -3.90 6.83
C LYS A 749 36.83 -4.88 7.85
N VAL A 750 35.96 -5.58 8.55
CA VAL A 750 36.39 -6.65 9.48
C VAL A 750 37.00 -7.79 8.69
N ALA A 751 38.13 -8.31 9.16
CA ALA A 751 38.86 -9.38 8.51
C ALA A 751 38.04 -10.69 8.51
N LEU A 752 37.70 -11.20 7.32
CA LEU A 752 36.92 -12.42 7.14
C LEU A 752 37.75 -13.69 7.29
N ASN A 753 39.06 -13.59 7.19
CA ASN A 753 40.00 -14.69 7.28
C ASN A 753 40.45 -15.01 8.71
N GLN A 754 40.05 -14.22 9.69
CA GLN A 754 40.39 -14.43 11.11
C GLN A 754 39.17 -14.84 11.93
N ALA A 755 39.28 -15.99 12.59
CA ALA A 755 38.25 -16.42 13.53
C ALA A 755 38.12 -15.37 14.65
N GLN A 756 36.86 -15.00 15.00
CA GLN A 756 36.57 -14.04 16.08
C GLN A 756 36.97 -12.56 15.82
N ALA A 757 37.49 -12.19 14.64
CA ALA A 757 37.85 -10.80 14.35
C ALA A 757 36.64 -9.86 14.58
N ALA A 758 35.44 -10.27 14.10
CA ALA A 758 34.21 -9.52 14.31
C ALA A 758 33.86 -9.36 15.79
N GLN A 759 34.07 -10.41 16.59
CA GLN A 759 33.79 -10.38 18.04
C GLN A 759 34.75 -9.43 18.76
N HIS A 760 36.05 -9.50 18.48
CA HIS A 760 37.07 -8.61 19.10
C HIS A 760 36.90 -7.16 18.66
N ALA A 761 36.63 -6.90 17.36
CA ALA A 761 36.35 -5.56 16.86
C ALA A 761 35.09 -4.94 17.50
N ASN A 762 34.02 -5.74 17.67
CA ASN A 762 32.81 -5.29 18.34
C ASN A 762 33.02 -5.02 19.84
N ALA A 763 33.80 -5.86 20.54
CA ALA A 763 34.13 -5.64 21.96
C ALA A 763 34.93 -4.34 22.12
N MET A 764 35.97 -4.14 21.31
CA MET A 764 36.78 -2.91 21.32
C MET A 764 35.92 -1.66 21.00
N MET A 765 34.98 -1.77 20.06
CA MET A 765 34.03 -0.69 19.72
C MET A 765 33.11 -0.41 20.90
N ALA A 766 32.64 -1.42 21.61
CA ALA A 766 31.79 -1.25 22.79
C ALA A 766 32.53 -0.50 23.90
N ASP A 767 33.80 -0.80 24.11
CA ASP A 767 34.66 -0.08 25.07
C ASP A 767 34.83 1.40 24.67
N VAL A 768 35.08 1.70 23.40
CA VAL A 768 35.16 3.09 22.89
C VAL A 768 33.86 3.83 23.08
N ILE A 769 32.73 3.18 22.79
CA ILE A 769 31.40 3.74 22.97
C ILE A 769 31.11 4.05 24.44
N ALA A 770 31.53 3.16 25.34
CA ALA A 770 31.38 3.35 26.78
C ALA A 770 32.22 4.52 27.31
N GLU A 771 33.50 4.59 26.92
CA GLU A 771 34.41 5.69 27.30
C GLU A 771 33.94 7.06 26.86
N LEU A 772 33.31 7.14 25.68
CA LEU A 772 32.76 8.39 25.13
C LEU A 772 31.31 8.63 25.51
N GLU A 773 30.72 7.81 26.38
CA GLU A 773 29.33 7.90 26.86
C GLU A 773 28.32 7.96 25.72
N LEU A 774 28.58 7.24 24.60
CA LEU A 774 27.76 7.24 23.39
C LEU A 774 26.57 6.26 23.44
N HIS A 775 26.52 5.40 24.45
CA HIS A 775 25.56 4.31 24.53
C HIS A 775 24.08 4.78 24.37
N ASP A 776 23.67 5.79 25.15
CA ASP A 776 22.29 6.30 25.09
C ASP A 776 21.98 7.02 23.77
N ALA A 777 22.96 7.68 23.16
CA ALA A 777 22.79 8.34 21.87
C ALA A 777 22.63 7.30 20.72
N ILE A 778 23.29 6.15 20.82
CA ILE A 778 23.13 5.06 19.84
C ILE A 778 21.78 4.37 20.02
N ILE A 779 21.29 4.16 21.25
CA ILE A 779 19.92 3.67 21.49
C ILE A 779 18.90 4.62 20.89
N GLU A 780 19.09 5.93 21.07
CA GLU A 780 18.21 6.95 20.50
C GLU A 780 18.21 6.91 18.97
N ALA A 781 19.39 6.75 18.35
CA ALA A 781 19.49 6.50 16.91
C ALA A 781 18.72 5.23 16.50
N GLY A 782 18.74 4.19 17.36
CA GLY A 782 18.01 2.93 17.15
C GLY A 782 16.50 3.11 17.05
N PHE A 783 15.94 4.16 17.64
CA PHE A 783 14.53 4.50 17.43
C PHE A 783 14.21 4.83 15.96
N GLY A 784 15.21 5.27 15.18
CA GLY A 784 15.11 5.53 13.75
C GLY A 784 15.18 4.27 12.87
N PHE A 785 15.49 3.08 13.43
CA PHE A 785 15.59 1.85 12.64
C PHE A 785 14.25 1.45 12.03
N GLN A 786 14.23 1.22 10.71
CA GLN A 786 13.06 0.79 9.95
C GLN A 786 12.81 -0.70 10.18
N VAL A 787 11.66 -1.04 10.80
CA VAL A 787 11.34 -2.44 11.15
C VAL A 787 10.91 -3.29 9.94
N GLY A 788 10.63 -2.67 8.79
CA GLY A 788 10.10 -3.34 7.60
C GLY A 788 8.60 -3.65 7.70
N THR A 789 8.05 -4.27 6.66
CA THR A 789 6.64 -4.66 6.62
C THR A 789 6.35 -5.70 7.71
N ARG A 790 5.42 -5.42 8.61
CA ARG A 790 5.08 -6.27 9.78
C ARG A 790 6.28 -6.65 10.65
N GLY A 791 7.35 -5.84 10.67
CA GLY A 791 8.55 -6.13 11.44
C GLY A 791 9.46 -7.19 10.80
N SER A 792 9.44 -7.36 9.49
CA SER A 792 10.21 -8.39 8.75
C SER A 792 11.73 -8.30 8.91
N ARG A 793 12.24 -7.13 9.33
CA ARG A 793 13.67 -6.92 9.59
C ARG A 793 14.12 -7.28 11.01
N LEU A 794 13.18 -7.72 11.85
CA LEU A 794 13.40 -8.09 13.24
C LEU A 794 13.18 -9.58 13.43
N SER A 795 13.93 -10.19 14.38
CA SER A 795 13.68 -11.56 14.82
C SER A 795 12.32 -11.68 15.53
N ALA A 796 11.79 -12.89 15.66
CA ALA A 796 10.54 -13.13 16.40
C ALA A 796 10.66 -12.64 17.86
N ALA A 797 11.78 -12.91 18.53
CA ALA A 797 12.06 -12.45 19.89
C ALA A 797 12.06 -10.92 19.99
N GLN A 798 12.73 -10.22 19.07
CA GLN A 798 12.76 -8.76 19.04
C GLN A 798 11.35 -8.17 18.84
N ARG A 799 10.52 -8.78 17.95
CA ARG A 799 9.15 -8.33 17.75
C ARG A 799 8.31 -8.48 19.02
N GLN A 800 8.41 -9.62 19.73
CA GLN A 800 7.68 -9.85 20.99
C GLN A 800 8.14 -8.88 22.08
N LYS A 801 9.43 -8.71 22.28
CA LYS A 801 10.00 -7.75 23.25
C LYS A 801 9.52 -6.31 22.97
N LEU A 802 9.56 -5.85 21.73
CA LEU A 802 9.06 -4.52 21.35
C LEU A 802 7.55 -4.40 21.52
N ALA A 803 6.77 -5.46 21.28
CA ALA A 803 5.33 -5.46 21.52
C ALA A 803 5.01 -5.33 23.02
N VAL A 804 5.75 -6.01 23.90
CA VAL A 804 5.64 -5.86 25.36
C VAL A 804 6.04 -4.43 25.77
N ALA A 805 7.17 -3.90 25.30
CA ALA A 805 7.59 -2.53 25.59
C ALA A 805 6.54 -1.50 25.16
N ARG A 806 5.98 -1.65 23.95
CA ARG A 806 4.90 -0.81 23.43
C ARG A 806 3.65 -0.85 24.34
N ALA A 807 3.21 -2.04 24.75
CA ALA A 807 2.02 -2.23 25.56
C ALA A 807 2.17 -1.62 26.96
N THR A 808 3.36 -1.79 27.57
CA THR A 808 3.65 -1.30 28.91
C THR A 808 3.90 0.21 28.97
N LEU A 809 4.37 0.82 27.85
CA LEU A 809 4.63 2.25 27.78
C LEU A 809 3.40 3.11 28.09
N LYS A 810 2.19 2.71 27.65
CA LYS A 810 0.96 3.47 27.94
C LYS A 810 0.50 3.38 29.40
N ARG A 811 1.19 2.63 30.26
CA ARG A 811 0.85 2.43 31.67
C ARG A 811 -0.61 2.00 31.88
N PRO A 812 -1.06 0.87 31.30
CA PRO A 812 -2.44 0.41 31.41
C PRO A 812 -2.83 0.07 32.84
N ASP A 813 -4.12 0.12 33.14
CA ASP A 813 -4.66 -0.37 34.43
C ASP A 813 -4.71 -1.91 34.47
N LEU A 814 -4.86 -2.53 33.28
CA LEU A 814 -4.79 -3.99 33.09
C LEU A 814 -3.88 -4.31 31.90
N LEU A 815 -2.87 -5.13 32.15
CA LEU A 815 -1.99 -5.69 31.13
C LEU A 815 -2.37 -7.16 30.86
N VAL A 816 -2.79 -7.47 29.65
CA VAL A 816 -3.16 -8.82 29.21
C VAL A 816 -2.12 -9.33 28.25
N LEU A 817 -1.52 -10.45 28.56
CA LEU A 817 -0.45 -11.08 27.79
C LEU A 817 -0.86 -12.52 27.41
N ALA A 818 -0.94 -12.80 26.12
CA ALA A 818 -1.28 -14.12 25.59
C ALA A 818 -0.03 -14.72 24.91
N GLU A 819 0.69 -15.54 25.66
CA GLU A 819 1.93 -16.19 25.17
C GLU A 819 2.96 -15.21 24.58
N ALA A 820 3.04 -14.01 25.13
CA ALA A 820 3.78 -12.87 24.55
C ALA A 820 5.31 -13.03 24.55
N THR A 821 5.84 -14.10 25.16
CA THR A 821 7.27 -14.37 25.31
C THR A 821 7.73 -15.71 24.74
N THR A 822 6.90 -16.35 23.92
CA THR A 822 7.17 -17.71 23.39
C THR A 822 8.41 -17.81 22.50
N ALA A 823 8.82 -16.72 21.86
CA ALA A 823 10.02 -16.69 21.02
C ALA A 823 11.30 -16.33 21.80
N LEU A 824 11.21 -16.08 23.11
CA LEU A 824 12.33 -15.74 23.96
C LEU A 824 13.00 -17.01 24.51
N ASP A 825 14.31 -16.94 24.72
CA ASP A 825 14.99 -17.95 25.52
C ASP A 825 14.54 -17.88 26.98
N SER A 826 14.75 -18.97 27.73
CA SER A 826 14.24 -19.10 29.11
C SER A 826 14.81 -18.03 30.08
N ALA A 827 16.01 -17.52 29.82
CA ALA A 827 16.62 -16.48 30.65
C ALA A 827 16.00 -15.10 30.37
N SER A 828 15.80 -14.75 29.09
CA SER A 828 15.10 -13.52 28.68
C SER A 828 13.64 -13.53 29.12
N ASP A 829 12.93 -14.65 28.93
CA ASP A 829 11.54 -14.83 29.40
C ASP A 829 11.45 -14.56 30.91
N ALA A 830 12.34 -15.18 31.70
CA ALA A 830 12.38 -14.96 33.15
C ALA A 830 12.59 -13.49 33.53
N ARG A 831 13.55 -12.81 32.88
CA ARG A 831 13.81 -11.38 33.13
C ARG A 831 12.61 -10.50 32.79
N VAL A 832 11.94 -10.74 31.67
CA VAL A 832 10.76 -9.99 31.24
C VAL A 832 9.60 -10.21 32.21
N VAL A 833 9.32 -11.47 32.60
CA VAL A 833 8.26 -11.78 33.55
C VAL A 833 8.52 -11.08 34.89
N ASP A 834 9.72 -11.20 35.46
CA ASP A 834 10.05 -10.57 36.76
C ASP A 834 9.99 -9.05 36.70
N ALA A 835 10.47 -8.43 35.64
CA ALA A 835 10.46 -6.99 35.45
C ALA A 835 9.04 -6.46 35.32
N VAL A 836 8.20 -7.11 34.51
CA VAL A 836 6.78 -6.74 34.34
C VAL A 836 6.02 -6.89 35.65
N LEU A 837 6.13 -8.03 36.32
CA LEU A 837 5.42 -8.26 37.60
C LEU A 837 5.87 -7.27 38.69
N LYS A 838 7.13 -6.85 38.71
CA LYS A 838 7.65 -5.85 39.62
C LYS A 838 7.08 -4.46 39.35
N GLU A 839 7.03 -4.04 38.10
CA GLU A 839 6.54 -2.71 37.69
C GLU A 839 5.01 -2.61 37.86
N PHE A 840 4.30 -3.72 37.66
CA PHE A 840 2.83 -3.80 37.76
C PHE A 840 2.34 -4.34 39.11
N LYS A 841 3.11 -4.17 40.19
CA LYS A 841 2.73 -4.67 41.52
C LYS A 841 1.40 -4.13 42.04
N ASP A 842 1.00 -2.91 41.65
CA ASP A 842 -0.22 -2.22 42.05
C ASP A 842 -1.25 -2.12 40.91
N ARG A 843 -1.10 -2.92 39.84
CA ARG A 843 -1.97 -2.96 38.66
C ARG A 843 -2.26 -4.38 38.24
N GLY A 844 -3.36 -4.55 37.49
CA GLY A 844 -3.77 -5.87 37.03
C GLY A 844 -2.86 -6.43 35.92
N VAL A 845 -2.49 -7.69 36.07
CA VAL A 845 -1.81 -8.47 35.01
C VAL A 845 -2.54 -9.79 34.85
N LEU A 846 -2.99 -10.07 33.63
CA LEU A 846 -3.48 -11.40 33.24
C LEU A 846 -2.52 -11.95 32.18
N TRP A 847 -1.83 -13.03 32.49
CA TRP A 847 -0.84 -13.60 31.58
C TRP A 847 -1.11 -15.06 31.29
N ALA A 848 -1.55 -15.36 30.06
CA ALA A 848 -1.57 -16.72 29.55
C ALA A 848 -0.13 -17.17 29.23
N VAL A 849 0.44 -17.96 30.11
CA VAL A 849 1.83 -18.42 30.02
C VAL A 849 1.92 -19.75 29.27
N GLN A 850 3.04 -19.99 28.58
CA GLN A 850 3.28 -21.24 27.90
C GLN A 850 3.67 -22.37 28.85
N LYS A 851 4.56 -22.09 29.82
CA LYS A 851 5.03 -23.05 30.81
C LYS A 851 4.26 -22.86 32.11
N ALA A 852 3.67 -23.95 32.65
CA ALA A 852 2.98 -23.92 33.91
C ALA A 852 3.89 -23.58 35.08
N SER A 853 5.18 -23.96 35.02
CA SER A 853 6.19 -23.61 36.01
C SER A 853 6.41 -22.10 36.16
N THR A 854 6.21 -21.30 35.10
CA THR A 854 6.30 -19.83 35.15
C THR A 854 5.24 -19.22 36.07
N ALA A 855 4.07 -19.87 36.22
CA ALA A 855 2.95 -19.39 37.01
C ALA A 855 3.27 -19.28 38.51
N ARG A 856 4.35 -19.92 39.01
CA ARG A 856 4.85 -19.82 40.39
C ARG A 856 5.18 -18.37 40.81
N ARG A 857 5.40 -17.48 39.87
CA ARG A 857 5.76 -16.07 40.10
C ARG A 857 4.56 -15.14 40.29
N PHE A 858 3.34 -15.66 40.08
CA PHE A 858 2.10 -14.90 40.10
C PHE A 858 1.36 -15.09 41.46
N ASP A 859 0.49 -14.15 41.79
CA ASP A 859 -0.28 -14.17 42.99
C ASP A 859 -1.33 -15.31 42.97
N ARG A 860 -1.90 -15.59 41.77
CA ARG A 860 -2.91 -16.62 41.56
C ARG A 860 -2.78 -17.26 40.19
N VAL A 861 -3.28 -18.47 40.06
CA VAL A 861 -3.29 -19.27 38.85
C VAL A 861 -4.70 -19.67 38.47
N ILE A 862 -5.07 -19.54 37.23
CA ILE A 862 -6.27 -20.11 36.61
C ILE A 862 -5.79 -21.23 35.66
N VAL A 863 -6.29 -22.45 35.90
CA VAL A 863 -5.99 -23.60 35.02
C VAL A 863 -7.15 -23.80 34.05
N MET A 864 -6.85 -23.77 32.76
CA MET A 864 -7.84 -23.97 31.72
C MET A 864 -7.71 -25.36 31.10
N ALA A 865 -8.86 -26.02 30.92
CA ALA A 865 -8.96 -27.28 30.16
C ALA A 865 -10.26 -27.27 29.35
N ASP A 866 -10.18 -27.69 28.10
CA ASP A 866 -11.32 -27.84 27.17
C ASP A 866 -12.28 -26.63 27.17
N GLY A 867 -11.71 -25.42 27.14
CA GLY A 867 -12.48 -24.16 27.10
C GLY A 867 -13.15 -23.77 28.42
N ARG A 868 -12.83 -24.44 29.54
CA ARG A 868 -13.40 -24.19 30.87
C ARG A 868 -12.31 -23.88 31.89
N VAL A 869 -12.67 -23.20 32.97
CA VAL A 869 -11.82 -23.10 34.16
C VAL A 869 -11.92 -24.42 34.94
N ALA A 870 -10.81 -25.15 34.93
CA ALA A 870 -10.72 -26.43 35.66
C ALA A 870 -10.42 -26.22 37.15
N GLU A 871 -9.49 -25.32 37.46
CA GLU A 871 -9.08 -24.98 38.83
C GLU A 871 -8.62 -23.51 38.88
N GLU A 872 -8.77 -22.89 40.05
CA GLU A 872 -8.18 -21.61 40.39
C GLU A 872 -7.70 -21.55 41.82
N GLY A 873 -6.61 -20.85 42.10
CA GLY A 873 -6.03 -20.72 43.42
C GLY A 873 -4.58 -20.27 43.44
N ALA A 874 -4.00 -20.24 44.66
CA ALA A 874 -2.57 -19.98 44.80
C ALA A 874 -1.74 -21.15 44.22
N PHE A 875 -0.64 -20.84 43.51
CA PHE A 875 0.20 -21.87 42.90
C PHE A 875 0.62 -22.97 43.88
N ALA A 876 1.08 -22.59 45.08
CA ALA A 876 1.58 -23.51 46.10
C ALA A 876 0.50 -24.44 46.66
N GLU A 877 -0.77 -24.04 46.64
CA GLU A 877 -1.91 -24.86 47.08
C GLU A 877 -2.29 -25.88 46.00
N LEU A 878 -2.36 -25.41 44.73
CA LEU A 878 -2.71 -26.26 43.59
C LEU A 878 -1.59 -27.29 43.29
N GLU A 879 -0.32 -26.92 43.43
CA GLU A 879 0.82 -27.82 43.23
C GLU A 879 0.79 -29.01 44.22
N LYS A 880 0.35 -28.81 45.48
CA LYS A 880 0.29 -29.84 46.52
C LYS A 880 -0.97 -30.69 46.48
N LYS A 881 -2.00 -30.25 45.76
CA LYS A 881 -3.31 -30.93 45.69
C LYS A 881 -3.17 -32.20 44.81
N GLU A 882 -3.42 -33.36 45.41
CA GLU A 882 -3.40 -34.61 44.63
C GLU A 882 -4.47 -34.61 43.55
N GLY A 883 -4.09 -34.98 42.32
CA GLY A 883 -4.98 -34.95 41.16
C GLY A 883 -5.26 -33.57 40.59
N SER A 884 -4.54 -32.54 41.02
CA SER A 884 -4.68 -31.18 40.50
C SER A 884 -4.32 -31.13 39.01
N ALA A 885 -5.11 -30.39 38.23
CA ALA A 885 -4.85 -30.14 36.84
C ALA A 885 -3.52 -29.38 36.64
N LEU A 886 -3.16 -28.48 37.58
CA LEU A 886 -1.84 -27.82 37.58
C LEU A 886 -0.70 -28.83 37.75
N SER A 887 -0.83 -29.77 38.71
CA SER A 887 0.18 -30.80 38.95
C SER A 887 0.36 -31.73 37.75
N ALA A 888 -0.72 -32.02 37.01
CA ALA A 888 -0.65 -32.79 35.77
C ALA A 888 0.13 -32.01 34.67
N LEU A 889 -0.11 -30.71 34.52
CA LEU A 889 0.64 -29.85 33.55
C LEU A 889 2.12 -29.77 33.89
N LEU A 890 2.48 -29.60 35.18
CA LEU A 890 3.85 -29.55 35.66
C LEU A 890 4.64 -30.86 35.44
N LYS A 891 3.93 -32.00 35.48
CA LYS A 891 4.55 -33.32 35.16
C LYS A 891 4.73 -33.53 33.66
N ALA A 892 3.96 -32.83 32.83
CA ALA A 892 4.02 -32.93 31.37
C ALA A 892 5.07 -31.97 30.74
N GLU A 893 5.55 -30.97 31.49
CA GLU A 893 6.67 -30.08 31.11
C GLU A 893 8.03 -30.76 31.30
#